data_2e36fa3b4c2aacf0678ff4849b6dc958
#
_entry.id   2e36fa3b4c2aacf0678ff4849b6dc958
#
_cell.length_a   1.000
_cell.length_b   1.000
_cell.length_c   1.000
_cell.angle_alpha   90.00
_cell.angle_beta   90.00
_cell.angle_gamma   90.00
#
_symmetry.space_group_name_H-M   'P 1'
#
loop_
_entity.id
_entity.type
_entity.pdbx_description
1 polymer ?
#
loop_
_entity_poly.entity_id
_entity_poly.type
_entity_poly.pdbx_seq_one_letter_code
_entity_poly.pdbx_strand_id
1 'polypeptide(L)'
;MGVCGAARAQTTIAISMTAPPAAPRLQGPFTFGARPSTPLLFAIPATGQSALSFTATGLPTGVTIAASTGIISGTTPAAGSYPIAVTAMNGAGSATATYTLVAGNTLALTPPMGWNSYDSFGASVTEQEMIDEGTAVRQSLQPFGWNTVVIDYRWYEPGLPIDSNGRYLPATSKYPSATGSNGFKPLADKIHAMGLSFGIHIMRGIPRKSYDANSPIANSTYTAKDAGNNADPCPWDDHMWGVRGDTAAGQAWYDSLFAQYASWGVDFIKIDDMLNNSTKVYHQAEVDAIRKAIDKSGRAIVLSLSPGPDDPSWLPNSASNLNTNANQWRIVNDFWDTGDGPLCDLNCAFTAIRTWAGVGGLTPGHWPDADMLPLGYLGPRKEWSGGNHQTNFTKNEQVTVMTLWTMLPSPLIFGGNPMRLSNDAWTLALLTNEEVLAVSQDGLGARGKRTASGSNEIWSRDLSGGRKAVAFINRGTSDATMSATFSSLGVTGTPAVRDLWHRADVTGMTTSLSVSVPGSAALIYTLTPPGTGGAGGAGGSTGAGGASGSAGRGGGGGSTGGTAAGGTSGRGGAGGTTGAAGRGGTGGAGGGAGAGAGGAAGATGGAAGATSGASGAAGATAGTTGSAGSSAGTGAGTGGVVGTGGTGPTSGTAGSSAAGGGGTAAGGTTAGGGGSSTEGGGCSCDVTAARPTRLSMIVIALAFAACVLRRGRRRC
;
A
#
# COMPACT_ATOMS: atom_id res chain seq x y z
N MET A 1 -40.44 4.28 -40.31
CA MET A 1 -39.61 5.37 -39.83
C MET A 1 -39.13 5.00 -38.44
N GLY A 2 -37.93 4.44 -38.37
CA GLY A 2 -37.29 4.13 -37.08
C GLY A 2 -36.70 5.42 -36.49
N VAL A 3 -37.22 5.83 -35.36
CA VAL A 3 -36.64 6.93 -34.60
C VAL A 3 -35.32 6.40 -34.03
N CYS A 4 -34.21 6.78 -34.64
CA CYS A 4 -32.89 6.67 -34.00
C CYS A 4 -32.92 7.57 -32.76
N GLY A 5 -33.16 7.00 -31.60
CA GLY A 5 -32.99 7.69 -30.34
C GLY A 5 -31.54 8.15 -30.26
N ALA A 6 -31.31 9.45 -30.28
CA ALA A 6 -30.01 10.05 -29.99
C ALA A 6 -29.55 9.48 -28.62
N ALA A 7 -28.46 8.73 -28.58
CA ALA A 7 -27.82 8.33 -27.34
C ALA A 7 -27.56 9.62 -26.56
N ARG A 8 -28.20 9.79 -25.43
CA ARG A 8 -27.94 10.91 -24.51
C ARG A 8 -26.49 10.79 -24.08
N ALA A 9 -25.70 11.82 -24.29
CA ALA A 9 -24.32 11.85 -23.79
C ALA A 9 -24.36 11.58 -22.28
N GLN A 10 -23.56 10.62 -21.81
CA GLN A 10 -23.44 10.28 -20.40
C GLN A 10 -22.93 11.50 -19.61
N THR A 11 -23.59 11.80 -18.50
CA THR A 11 -23.13 12.89 -17.62
C THR A 11 -21.78 12.48 -17.00
N THR A 12 -20.77 13.33 -17.16
CA THR A 12 -19.47 13.12 -16.51
C THR A 12 -19.51 13.66 -15.09
N ILE A 13 -19.08 12.85 -14.12
CA ILE A 13 -18.95 13.28 -12.74
C ILE A 13 -17.91 14.39 -12.59
N ALA A 14 -18.21 15.38 -11.76
CA ALA A 14 -17.23 16.36 -11.31
C ALA A 14 -16.61 15.93 -9.99
N ILE A 15 -15.34 16.25 -9.78
CA ILE A 15 -14.67 16.13 -8.49
C ILE A 15 -14.05 17.49 -8.12
N SER A 16 -13.85 17.71 -6.83
CA SER A 16 -13.19 18.95 -6.40
C SER A 16 -11.72 18.94 -6.84
N MET A 17 -11.35 19.98 -7.59
CA MET A 17 -9.97 20.24 -8.04
C MET A 17 -9.26 21.27 -7.14
N THR A 18 -9.84 21.57 -5.96
CA THR A 18 -9.31 22.57 -5.04
C THR A 18 -7.99 22.10 -4.44
N ALA A 19 -6.95 22.90 -4.64
CA ALA A 19 -5.65 22.66 -4.03
C ALA A 19 -5.75 22.76 -2.48
N PRO A 20 -4.87 22.08 -1.75
CA PRO A 20 -4.76 22.26 -0.30
C PRO A 20 -4.51 23.73 0.09
N PRO A 21 -4.98 24.17 1.25
CA PRO A 21 -4.75 25.53 1.72
C PRO A 21 -3.26 25.81 1.97
N ALA A 22 -2.89 27.09 1.96
CA ALA A 22 -1.51 27.50 2.26
C ALA A 22 -1.07 27.12 3.68
N ALA A 23 -1.97 27.22 4.67
CA ALA A 23 -1.71 26.75 6.02
C ALA A 23 -1.54 25.23 6.08
N PRO A 24 -0.67 24.70 6.96
CA PRO A 24 -0.44 23.25 7.06
C PRO A 24 -1.70 22.48 7.42
N ARG A 25 -1.82 21.28 6.84
CA ARG A 25 -2.76 20.23 7.25
C ARG A 25 -2.02 18.93 7.43
N LEU A 26 -2.24 18.25 8.54
CA LEU A 26 -1.72 16.91 8.79
C LEU A 26 -2.72 15.88 8.32
N GLN A 27 -2.26 14.88 7.57
CA GLN A 27 -3.07 13.85 6.93
C GLN A 27 -2.84 12.48 7.58
N GLY A 28 -3.78 11.54 7.35
CA GLY A 28 -3.59 10.14 7.75
C GLY A 28 -2.58 9.37 6.87
N PRO A 29 -2.19 8.16 7.31
CA PRO A 29 -2.70 7.46 8.48
C PRO A 29 -2.20 8.05 9.80
N PHE A 30 -3.10 8.18 10.78
CA PHE A 30 -2.73 8.68 12.12
C PHE A 30 -2.25 7.56 13.07
N THR A 31 -2.24 6.32 12.60
CA THR A 31 -1.71 5.16 13.31
C THR A 31 -0.84 4.36 12.35
N PHE A 32 0.37 4.04 12.77
CA PHE A 32 1.30 3.25 11.98
C PHE A 32 1.97 2.18 12.81
N GLY A 33 2.17 1.00 12.19
CA GLY A 33 2.75 -0.16 12.83
C GLY A 33 4.24 -0.30 12.56
N ALA A 34 4.98 -0.79 13.54
CA ALA A 34 6.37 -1.18 13.37
C ALA A 34 6.72 -2.34 14.30
N ARG A 35 7.69 -3.17 13.90
CA ARG A 35 8.13 -4.31 14.71
C ARG A 35 9.16 -3.85 15.75
N PRO A 36 9.05 -4.26 17.02
CA PRO A 36 10.03 -3.91 18.05
C PRO A 36 11.46 -4.24 17.63
N SER A 37 12.39 -3.35 17.99
CA SER A 37 13.84 -3.48 17.75
C SER A 37 14.24 -3.49 16.27
N THR A 38 13.35 -3.12 15.35
CA THR A 38 13.68 -2.97 13.92
C THR A 38 13.86 -1.48 13.56
N PRO A 39 14.52 -1.17 12.43
CA PRO A 39 14.57 0.21 11.92
C PRO A 39 13.16 0.78 11.74
N LEU A 40 12.95 2.00 12.19
CA LEU A 40 11.71 2.77 12.05
C LEU A 40 11.87 3.82 10.97
N LEU A 41 10.90 3.90 10.07
CA LEU A 41 10.78 4.94 9.06
C LEU A 41 9.31 5.30 8.87
N PHE A 42 8.95 6.55 9.10
CA PHE A 42 7.61 7.08 8.81
C PHE A 42 7.68 8.56 8.49
N ALA A 43 7.33 8.96 7.28
CA ALA A 43 7.24 10.37 6.92
C ALA A 43 5.83 10.89 7.23
N ILE A 44 5.75 11.94 8.02
CA ILE A 44 4.48 12.59 8.36
C ILE A 44 3.81 13.12 7.09
N PRO A 45 2.60 12.67 6.75
CA PRO A 45 1.86 13.24 5.65
C PRO A 45 1.36 14.63 6.01
N ALA A 46 1.79 15.64 5.27
CA ALA A 46 1.39 17.01 5.52
C ALA A 46 1.30 17.79 4.20
N THR A 47 0.21 18.52 4.04
CA THR A 47 0.00 19.49 2.96
C THR A 47 0.13 20.91 3.48
N GLY A 48 0.37 21.85 2.58
CA GLY A 48 0.54 23.28 2.89
C GLY A 48 1.53 23.92 1.94
N GLN A 49 1.63 25.25 1.97
CA GLN A 49 2.66 25.94 1.22
C GLN A 49 4.04 25.61 1.79
N SER A 50 4.99 25.27 0.93
CA SER A 50 6.39 25.02 1.34
C SER A 50 7.10 26.30 1.82
N ALA A 51 8.09 26.31 2.74
CA ALA A 51 8.64 25.11 3.37
C ALA A 51 7.89 24.82 4.68
N LEU A 52 7.57 23.54 4.90
CA LEU A 52 7.05 23.09 6.17
C LEU A 52 8.20 22.82 7.15
N SER A 53 7.98 23.13 8.44
CA SER A 53 8.83 22.69 9.54
C SER A 53 8.03 21.86 10.52
N PHE A 54 8.69 20.87 11.16
CA PHE A 54 8.03 19.88 12.00
C PHE A 54 8.66 19.83 13.38
N THR A 55 7.81 19.70 14.39
CA THR A 55 8.20 19.36 15.76
C THR A 55 7.34 18.23 16.29
N ALA A 56 7.84 17.48 17.26
CA ALA A 56 7.08 16.41 17.89
C ALA A 56 7.37 16.32 19.39
N THR A 57 6.35 15.92 20.15
CA THR A 57 6.46 15.55 21.57
C THR A 57 5.91 14.14 21.77
N GLY A 58 6.39 13.44 22.80
CA GLY A 58 5.98 12.06 23.06
C GLY A 58 6.74 11.02 22.22
N LEU A 59 7.83 11.41 21.53
CA LEU A 59 8.68 10.46 20.81
C LEU A 59 9.34 9.49 21.82
N PRO A 60 9.29 8.16 21.54
CA PRO A 60 10.00 7.17 22.36
C PRO A 60 11.52 7.38 22.32
N THR A 61 12.22 6.88 23.33
CA THR A 61 13.70 6.89 23.36
C THR A 61 14.26 6.21 22.11
N GLY A 62 15.23 6.86 21.44
CA GLY A 62 15.86 6.37 20.22
C GLY A 62 15.07 6.65 18.94
N VAL A 63 13.96 7.37 19.03
CA VAL A 63 13.16 7.84 17.89
C VAL A 63 13.27 9.37 17.78
N THR A 64 13.46 9.86 16.58
CA THR A 64 13.60 11.29 16.26
C THR A 64 12.70 11.71 15.11
N ILE A 65 12.42 13.00 14.98
CA ILE A 65 11.78 13.60 13.81
C ILE A 65 12.73 14.60 13.17
N ALA A 66 12.85 14.54 11.85
CA ALA A 66 13.62 15.52 11.08
C ALA A 66 12.78 16.79 10.88
N ALA A 67 13.25 17.92 11.39
CA ALA A 67 12.48 19.17 11.43
C ALA A 67 12.12 19.71 10.03
N SER A 68 12.92 19.46 9.00
CA SER A 68 12.69 19.97 7.64
C SER A 68 11.86 19.03 6.75
N THR A 69 11.77 17.73 7.10
CA THR A 69 11.14 16.72 6.24
C THR A 69 9.95 16.02 6.89
N GLY A 70 9.81 16.11 8.23
CA GLY A 70 8.79 15.38 8.98
C GLY A 70 9.05 13.87 9.05
N ILE A 71 10.25 13.39 8.70
CA ILE A 71 10.59 11.97 8.75
C ILE A 71 10.88 11.58 10.20
N ILE A 72 10.07 10.65 10.72
CA ILE A 72 10.30 9.95 11.98
C ILE A 72 11.18 8.73 11.68
N SER A 73 12.30 8.62 12.41
CA SER A 73 13.25 7.52 12.22
C SER A 73 13.93 7.13 13.53
N GLY A 74 14.61 5.98 13.52
CA GLY A 74 15.33 5.46 14.68
C GLY A 74 15.15 3.95 14.83
N THR A 75 15.15 3.48 16.07
CA THR A 75 14.85 2.07 16.39
C THR A 75 13.47 1.99 17.03
N THR A 76 12.65 1.09 16.54
CA THR A 76 11.31 0.84 17.08
C THR A 76 11.40 0.42 18.54
N PRO A 77 10.66 1.06 19.46
CA PRO A 77 10.69 0.72 20.87
C PRO A 77 10.12 -0.66 21.17
N ALA A 78 10.11 -1.06 22.44
CA ALA A 78 9.43 -2.26 22.92
C ALA A 78 7.95 -2.27 22.51
N ALA A 79 7.32 -3.47 22.52
CA ALA A 79 5.90 -3.57 22.18
C ALA A 79 5.03 -2.65 23.03
N GLY A 80 4.15 -1.89 22.38
CA GLY A 80 3.30 -0.90 23.02
C GLY A 80 2.71 0.11 22.03
N SER A 81 1.94 1.05 22.58
CA SER A 81 1.32 2.15 21.83
C SER A 81 1.89 3.47 22.30
N TYR A 82 2.41 4.25 21.37
CA TYR A 82 3.16 5.48 21.64
C TYR A 82 2.50 6.65 20.91
N PRO A 83 1.66 7.46 21.59
CA PRO A 83 1.09 8.66 21.01
C PRO A 83 2.16 9.75 20.88
N ILE A 84 2.28 10.30 19.68
CA ILE A 84 3.24 11.32 19.29
C ILE A 84 2.46 12.53 18.81
N ALA A 85 2.52 13.64 19.52
CA ALA A 85 1.93 14.89 19.07
C ALA A 85 2.89 15.58 18.11
N VAL A 86 2.49 15.70 16.84
CA VAL A 86 3.27 16.33 15.77
C VAL A 86 2.66 17.67 15.41
N THR A 87 3.48 18.70 15.29
CA THR A 87 3.10 20.01 14.79
C THR A 87 3.85 20.32 13.50
N ALA A 88 3.11 20.64 12.44
CA ALA A 88 3.65 21.18 11.19
C ALA A 88 3.37 22.69 11.13
N MET A 89 4.35 23.48 10.68
CA MET A 89 4.30 24.94 10.64
C MET A 89 4.86 25.49 9.32
N ASN A 90 4.31 26.60 8.88
CA ASN A 90 4.88 27.46 7.83
C ASN A 90 4.48 28.93 8.05
N GLY A 91 4.79 29.82 7.11
CA GLY A 91 4.44 31.24 7.20
C GLY A 91 2.93 31.54 7.21
N ALA A 92 2.08 30.59 6.82
CA ALA A 92 0.61 30.75 6.78
C ALA A 92 -0.09 30.18 8.04
N GLY A 93 0.64 29.49 8.94
CA GLY A 93 0.06 28.95 10.16
C GLY A 93 0.69 27.66 10.65
N SER A 94 -0.02 26.97 11.54
CA SER A 94 0.37 25.68 12.09
C SER A 94 -0.80 24.73 12.25
N ALA A 95 -0.51 23.42 12.23
CA ALA A 95 -1.47 22.37 12.53
C ALA A 95 -0.81 21.33 13.44
N THR A 96 -1.57 20.81 14.42
CA THR A 96 -1.11 19.75 15.32
C THR A 96 -2.05 18.57 15.28
N ALA A 97 -1.49 17.36 15.21
CA ALA A 97 -2.23 16.11 15.29
C ALA A 97 -1.45 15.05 16.08
N THR A 98 -2.16 14.10 16.65
CA THR A 98 -1.55 12.94 17.30
C THR A 98 -1.41 11.79 16.30
N TYR A 99 -0.19 11.32 16.11
CA TYR A 99 0.13 10.08 15.44
C TYR A 99 0.46 9.01 16.46
N THR A 100 -0.03 7.80 16.26
CA THR A 100 0.22 6.69 17.20
C THR A 100 1.12 5.66 16.54
N LEU A 101 2.35 5.50 17.04
CA LEU A 101 3.19 4.36 16.72
C LEU A 101 2.73 3.15 17.55
N VAL A 102 2.34 2.08 16.88
CA VAL A 102 2.05 0.79 17.50
C VAL A 102 3.21 -0.16 17.23
N ALA A 103 4.04 -0.36 18.23
CA ALA A 103 5.13 -1.33 18.18
C ALA A 103 4.57 -2.72 18.52
N GLY A 104 4.63 -3.64 17.54
CA GLY A 104 4.06 -4.97 17.67
C GLY A 104 4.26 -5.83 16.43
N ASN A 105 3.58 -6.96 16.37
CA ASN A 105 3.68 -7.87 15.23
C ASN A 105 2.80 -7.46 14.04
N THR A 106 1.80 -6.62 14.26
CA THR A 106 0.92 -6.13 13.19
C THR A 106 1.53 -4.90 12.55
N LEU A 107 1.83 -5.01 11.26
CA LEU A 107 2.29 -3.92 10.41
C LEU A 107 1.10 -3.19 9.76
N ALA A 108 1.17 -2.61 8.65
CA ALA A 108 0.09 -2.14 7.78
C ALA A 108 -1.28 -1.94 8.49
N LEU A 109 -1.33 -1.18 9.60
CA LEU A 109 -2.52 -1.00 10.45
C LEU A 109 -3.68 -0.33 9.71
N THR A 110 -3.39 0.37 8.63
CA THR A 110 -4.32 0.83 7.60
C THR A 110 -3.92 0.22 6.26
N PRO A 111 -4.80 0.18 5.25
CA PRO A 111 -4.44 -0.35 3.94
C PRO A 111 -3.21 0.35 3.37
N PRO A 112 -2.19 -0.39 2.91
CA PRO A 112 -1.01 0.21 2.27
C PRO A 112 -1.37 1.16 1.13
N MET A 113 -0.66 2.28 1.04
CA MET A 113 -0.74 3.20 -0.09
C MET A 113 0.65 3.41 -0.69
N GLY A 114 0.77 3.26 -2.00
CA GLY A 114 2.06 3.35 -2.66
C GLY A 114 1.97 3.36 -4.18
N TRP A 115 3.11 3.22 -4.80
CA TRP A 115 3.28 3.09 -6.23
C TRP A 115 4.02 1.79 -6.55
N ASN A 116 3.60 1.13 -7.64
CA ASN A 116 4.26 -0.04 -8.18
C ASN A 116 4.62 0.21 -9.65
N SER A 117 5.81 -0.23 -10.07
CA SER A 117 6.37 0.10 -11.37
C SER A 117 5.75 -0.65 -12.56
N TYR A 118 4.91 -1.68 -12.33
CA TYR A 118 4.54 -2.60 -13.41
C TYR A 118 3.70 -1.97 -14.51
N ASP A 119 2.61 -1.30 -14.15
CA ASP A 119 1.69 -0.71 -15.14
C ASP A 119 2.37 0.43 -15.95
N SER A 120 3.45 1.01 -15.38
CA SER A 120 4.24 2.03 -16.05
C SER A 120 5.38 1.46 -16.89
N PHE A 121 6.14 0.49 -16.37
CA PHE A 121 7.41 0.06 -16.95
C PHE A 121 7.50 -1.44 -17.25
N GLY A 122 6.50 -2.23 -16.91
CA GLY A 122 6.57 -3.69 -17.02
C GLY A 122 7.78 -4.22 -16.26
N ALA A 123 8.51 -5.13 -16.89
CA ALA A 123 9.73 -5.73 -16.34
C ALA A 123 10.99 -4.87 -16.52
N SER A 124 10.89 -3.64 -17.05
CA SER A 124 12.04 -2.89 -17.57
C SER A 124 12.50 -1.71 -16.74
N VAL A 125 11.85 -1.42 -15.61
CA VAL A 125 12.20 -0.28 -14.73
C VAL A 125 13.68 -0.30 -14.33
N THR A 126 14.32 0.85 -14.34
CA THR A 126 15.74 1.04 -14.01
C THR A 126 15.92 1.75 -12.67
N GLU A 127 17.14 1.71 -12.13
CA GLU A 127 17.50 2.41 -10.88
C GLU A 127 17.17 3.90 -10.95
N GLN A 128 17.53 4.57 -12.06
CA GLN A 128 17.31 6.00 -12.20
C GLN A 128 15.81 6.32 -12.23
N GLU A 129 15.01 5.52 -12.93
CA GLU A 129 13.56 5.71 -12.95
C GLU A 129 12.94 5.49 -11.58
N MET A 130 13.40 4.50 -10.80
CA MET A 130 12.93 4.33 -9.42
C MET A 130 13.23 5.54 -8.55
N ILE A 131 14.36 6.23 -8.77
CA ILE A 131 14.72 7.46 -8.06
C ILE A 131 13.82 8.62 -8.50
N ASP A 132 13.61 8.76 -9.82
CA ASP A 132 12.80 9.85 -10.39
C ASP A 132 11.32 9.71 -10.01
N GLU A 133 10.75 8.51 -10.15
CA GLU A 133 9.37 8.22 -9.76
C GLU A 133 9.19 8.29 -8.24
N GLY A 134 10.15 7.79 -7.45
CA GLY A 134 10.16 7.96 -6.00
C GLY A 134 10.17 9.44 -5.58
N THR A 135 10.93 10.28 -6.30
CA THR A 135 10.94 11.73 -6.10
C THR A 135 9.56 12.33 -6.41
N ALA A 136 8.93 11.93 -7.50
CA ALA A 136 7.59 12.38 -7.86
C ALA A 136 6.53 11.92 -6.84
N VAL A 137 6.61 10.67 -6.35
CA VAL A 137 5.76 10.18 -5.24
C VAL A 137 5.97 11.03 -3.99
N ARG A 138 7.22 11.30 -3.60
CA ARG A 138 7.53 12.16 -2.44
C ARG A 138 6.92 13.55 -2.56
N GLN A 139 6.94 14.14 -3.75
CA GLN A 139 6.46 15.50 -3.99
C GLN A 139 4.94 15.60 -4.11
N SER A 140 4.31 14.64 -4.80
CA SER A 140 2.91 14.76 -5.22
C SER A 140 1.95 13.91 -4.38
N LEU A 141 2.37 12.75 -3.89
CA LEU A 141 1.50 11.77 -3.25
C LEU A 141 1.79 11.56 -1.75
N GLN A 142 3.06 11.59 -1.33
CA GLN A 142 3.43 11.39 0.07
C GLN A 142 2.79 12.41 1.03
N PRO A 143 2.58 13.67 0.67
CA PRO A 143 1.84 14.62 1.51
C PRO A 143 0.41 14.18 1.85
N PHE A 144 -0.13 13.19 1.14
CA PHE A 144 -1.45 12.60 1.33
C PHE A 144 -1.39 11.16 1.88
N GLY A 145 -0.20 10.67 2.28
CA GLY A 145 -0.03 9.38 2.94
C GLY A 145 0.46 8.22 2.06
N TRP A 146 0.72 8.44 0.77
CA TRP A 146 1.32 7.44 -0.11
C TRP A 146 2.82 7.31 0.19
N ASN A 147 3.24 6.17 0.72
CA ASN A 147 4.55 6.07 1.36
C ASN A 147 5.42 4.91 0.89
N THR A 148 4.97 4.10 -0.08
CA THR A 148 5.70 2.91 -0.53
C THR A 148 5.97 2.99 -2.02
N VAL A 149 7.17 2.61 -2.47
CA VAL A 149 7.52 2.45 -3.88
C VAL A 149 8.08 1.05 -4.12
N VAL A 150 7.58 0.36 -5.17
CA VAL A 150 7.84 -1.05 -5.41
C VAL A 150 8.44 -1.25 -6.79
N ILE A 151 9.60 -1.90 -6.87
CA ILE A 151 10.11 -2.50 -8.11
C ILE A 151 9.33 -3.78 -8.35
N ASP A 152 8.63 -3.87 -9.48
CA ASP A 152 7.90 -5.08 -9.84
C ASP A 152 8.78 -6.07 -10.63
N TYR A 153 8.18 -6.99 -11.30
CA TYR A 153 8.63 -8.19 -11.96
C TYR A 153 9.95 -8.09 -12.72
N ARG A 154 10.79 -9.12 -12.56
CA ARG A 154 12.05 -9.42 -13.27
C ARG A 154 13.18 -8.40 -13.14
N TRP A 155 13.37 -7.82 -11.98
CA TRP A 155 14.52 -6.96 -11.68
C TRP A 155 15.88 -7.69 -11.83
N TYR A 156 15.88 -9.02 -11.82
CA TYR A 156 17.06 -9.88 -12.02
C TYR A 156 17.37 -10.16 -13.51
N GLU A 157 16.58 -9.66 -14.45
CA GLU A 157 16.88 -9.76 -15.88
C GLU A 157 17.55 -8.48 -16.41
N PRO A 158 18.42 -8.62 -17.44
CA PRO A 158 18.85 -9.85 -18.11
C PRO A 158 19.90 -10.64 -17.33
N GLY A 159 20.08 -11.92 -17.73
CA GLY A 159 21.20 -12.76 -17.28
C GLY A 159 20.94 -13.57 -16.03
N LEU A 160 19.86 -13.31 -15.28
CA LEU A 160 19.47 -14.08 -14.10
C LEU A 160 20.65 -14.32 -13.14
N PRO A 161 21.33 -13.25 -12.67
CA PRO A 161 22.48 -13.40 -11.80
C PRO A 161 22.07 -13.99 -10.45
N ILE A 162 22.82 -14.97 -9.97
CA ILE A 162 22.66 -15.53 -8.63
C ILE A 162 23.96 -15.37 -7.84
N ASP A 163 23.84 -15.27 -6.52
CA ASP A 163 24.98 -15.31 -5.61
C ASP A 163 25.47 -16.75 -5.37
N SER A 164 26.52 -16.89 -4.56
CA SER A 164 27.07 -18.20 -4.19
C SER A 164 26.09 -19.13 -3.44
N ASN A 165 24.99 -18.59 -2.92
CA ASN A 165 23.94 -19.32 -2.22
C ASN A 165 22.68 -19.52 -3.10
N GLY A 166 22.79 -19.24 -4.40
CA GLY A 166 21.73 -19.47 -5.37
C GLY A 166 20.60 -18.44 -5.36
N ARG A 167 20.73 -17.32 -4.66
CA ARG A 167 19.69 -16.28 -4.57
C ARG A 167 19.88 -15.27 -5.71
N TYR A 168 18.78 -14.79 -6.31
CA TYR A 168 18.89 -13.76 -7.33
C TYR A 168 19.53 -12.47 -6.82
N LEU A 169 20.30 -11.85 -7.70
CA LEU A 169 20.88 -10.52 -7.56
C LEU A 169 20.23 -9.56 -8.58
N PRO A 170 20.14 -8.26 -8.28
CA PRO A 170 19.66 -7.29 -9.27
C PRO A 170 20.59 -7.25 -10.48
N ALA A 171 19.99 -7.16 -11.67
CA ALA A 171 20.76 -7.01 -12.91
C ALA A 171 21.44 -5.64 -12.94
N THR A 172 22.77 -5.62 -12.93
CA THR A 172 23.56 -4.38 -12.86
C THR A 172 23.41 -3.48 -14.10
N SER A 173 22.90 -4.03 -15.21
CA SER A 173 22.51 -3.24 -16.39
C SER A 173 21.30 -2.35 -16.15
N LYS A 174 20.38 -2.74 -15.23
CA LYS A 174 19.23 -1.95 -14.80
C LYS A 174 19.54 -1.18 -13.50
N TYR A 175 20.27 -1.80 -12.60
CA TYR A 175 20.59 -1.30 -11.24
C TYR A 175 22.10 -1.22 -11.04
N PRO A 176 22.77 -0.21 -11.62
CA PRO A 176 24.25 -0.15 -11.63
C PRO A 176 24.88 -0.02 -10.24
N SER A 177 24.15 0.47 -9.25
CA SER A 177 24.65 0.53 -7.87
C SER A 177 24.60 -0.82 -7.12
N ALA A 178 23.90 -1.82 -7.66
CA ALA A 178 23.71 -3.14 -7.04
C ALA A 178 24.93 -4.06 -7.28
N THR A 179 26.11 -3.59 -6.93
CA THR A 179 27.37 -4.34 -7.12
C THR A 179 27.70 -5.23 -5.93
N GLY A 180 28.28 -6.39 -6.19
CA GLY A 180 28.71 -7.34 -5.17
C GLY A 180 27.54 -7.82 -4.30
N SER A 181 27.72 -7.85 -2.99
CA SER A 181 26.71 -8.26 -2.01
C SER A 181 25.72 -7.14 -1.65
N ASN A 182 25.94 -5.91 -2.15
CA ASN A 182 25.10 -4.76 -1.77
C ASN A 182 23.64 -4.88 -2.23
N GLY A 183 23.41 -5.57 -3.35
CA GLY A 183 22.07 -5.71 -3.91
C GLY A 183 21.36 -4.36 -4.04
N PHE A 184 20.14 -4.29 -3.59
CA PHE A 184 19.35 -3.04 -3.64
C PHE A 184 19.69 -2.03 -2.54
N LYS A 185 20.61 -2.32 -1.60
CA LYS A 185 20.83 -1.41 -0.47
C LYS A 185 21.12 0.05 -0.87
N PRO A 186 21.97 0.35 -1.88
CA PRO A 186 22.23 1.74 -2.27
C PRO A 186 20.98 2.46 -2.80
N LEU A 187 20.10 1.75 -3.51
CA LEU A 187 18.83 2.30 -3.99
C LEU A 187 17.83 2.46 -2.84
N ALA A 188 17.69 1.44 -1.99
CA ALA A 188 16.82 1.50 -0.82
C ALA A 188 17.18 2.67 0.10
N ASP A 189 18.49 2.90 0.35
CA ASP A 189 18.95 4.04 1.18
C ASP A 189 18.52 5.39 0.57
N LYS A 190 18.56 5.54 -0.77
CA LYS A 190 18.08 6.76 -1.45
C LYS A 190 16.55 6.94 -1.29
N ILE A 191 15.79 5.87 -1.42
CA ILE A 191 14.32 5.90 -1.24
C ILE A 191 13.97 6.20 0.23
N HIS A 192 14.67 5.59 1.18
CA HIS A 192 14.49 5.85 2.62
C HIS A 192 14.81 7.32 2.98
N ALA A 193 15.82 7.91 2.35
CA ALA A 193 16.14 9.32 2.54
C ALA A 193 15.01 10.27 2.10
N MET A 194 14.15 9.82 1.20
CA MET A 194 12.91 10.52 0.81
C MET A 194 11.76 10.31 1.82
N GLY A 195 11.93 9.41 2.81
CA GLY A 195 10.88 9.02 3.75
C GLY A 195 9.88 8.02 3.17
N LEU A 196 10.27 7.30 2.12
CA LEU A 196 9.45 6.27 1.47
C LEU A 196 9.97 4.88 1.81
N SER A 197 9.07 3.93 1.98
CA SER A 197 9.38 2.51 2.09
C SER A 197 9.77 1.94 0.74
N PHE A 198 10.78 1.06 0.71
CA PHE A 198 11.27 0.42 -0.49
C PHE A 198 10.76 -1.01 -0.61
N GLY A 199 10.12 -1.34 -1.72
CA GLY A 199 9.56 -2.64 -2.00
C GLY A 199 10.14 -3.31 -3.24
N ILE A 200 10.05 -4.63 -3.28
CA ILE A 200 10.37 -5.45 -4.45
C ILE A 200 9.29 -6.51 -4.69
N HIS A 201 9.19 -6.92 -5.93
CA HIS A 201 8.46 -8.12 -6.35
C HIS A 201 9.41 -9.32 -6.40
N ILE A 202 8.93 -10.49 -6.05
CA ILE A 202 9.61 -11.76 -6.26
C ILE A 202 8.63 -12.82 -6.76
N MET A 203 9.17 -13.83 -7.42
CA MET A 203 8.43 -15.06 -7.68
C MET A 203 8.49 -16.00 -6.49
N ARG A 204 7.46 -16.80 -6.29
CA ARG A 204 7.47 -17.95 -5.38
C ARG A 204 8.61 -18.90 -5.73
N GLY A 205 9.19 -19.54 -4.70
CA GLY A 205 10.01 -20.70 -4.90
C GLY A 205 11.51 -20.45 -4.92
N ILE A 206 12.23 -21.24 -5.73
CA ILE A 206 13.69 -21.25 -5.84
C ILE A 206 14.09 -21.17 -7.32
N PRO A 207 15.14 -20.39 -7.69
CA PRO A 207 15.61 -20.33 -9.07
C PRO A 207 15.96 -21.70 -9.61
N ARG A 208 15.48 -22.04 -10.82
CA ARG A 208 15.86 -23.29 -11.50
C ARG A 208 17.36 -23.40 -11.64
N LYS A 209 18.05 -22.30 -11.96
CA LYS A 209 19.50 -22.22 -12.05
C LYS A 209 20.20 -22.66 -10.74
N SER A 210 19.64 -22.28 -9.57
CA SER A 210 20.13 -22.69 -8.27
C SER A 210 19.91 -24.18 -8.00
N TYR A 211 18.72 -24.67 -8.33
CA TYR A 211 18.37 -26.07 -8.19
C TYR A 211 19.28 -26.94 -9.06
N ASP A 212 19.50 -26.58 -10.32
CA ASP A 212 20.33 -27.35 -11.26
C ASP A 212 21.80 -27.36 -10.78
N ALA A 213 22.32 -26.22 -10.34
CA ALA A 213 23.65 -26.10 -9.78
C ALA A 213 23.80 -26.74 -8.38
N ASN A 214 22.67 -27.15 -7.77
CA ASN A 214 22.62 -27.61 -6.38
C ASN A 214 23.32 -26.67 -5.39
N SER A 215 23.03 -25.37 -5.51
CA SER A 215 23.65 -24.30 -4.72
C SER A 215 23.47 -24.54 -3.22
N PRO A 216 24.48 -24.22 -2.38
CA PRO A 216 24.33 -24.29 -0.93
C PRO A 216 23.33 -23.24 -0.44
N ILE A 217 22.59 -23.53 0.64
CA ILE A 217 21.71 -22.56 1.29
C ILE A 217 22.48 -21.90 2.44
N ALA A 218 22.51 -20.56 2.44
CA ALA A 218 23.26 -19.81 3.45
C ALA A 218 22.84 -20.17 4.88
N ASN A 219 23.82 -20.26 5.77
CA ASN A 219 23.63 -20.57 7.19
C ASN A 219 22.92 -21.90 7.47
N SER A 220 23.08 -22.88 6.57
CA SER A 220 22.50 -24.21 6.72
C SER A 220 23.42 -25.29 6.16
N THR A 221 23.07 -26.53 6.37
CA THR A 221 23.73 -27.71 5.75
C THR A 221 22.99 -28.20 4.51
N TYR A 222 21.87 -27.56 4.16
CA TYR A 222 21.02 -27.92 3.04
C TYR A 222 21.50 -27.28 1.73
N THR A 223 21.02 -27.85 0.64
CA THR A 223 21.25 -27.38 -0.72
C THR A 223 19.92 -27.02 -1.40
N ALA A 224 20.01 -26.38 -2.56
CA ALA A 224 18.84 -26.01 -3.36
C ALA A 224 17.98 -27.23 -3.77
N LYS A 225 18.58 -28.41 -3.96
CA LYS A 225 17.81 -29.65 -4.26
C LYS A 225 17.08 -30.19 -3.05
N ASP A 226 17.59 -29.99 -1.85
CA ASP A 226 16.91 -30.40 -0.61
C ASP A 226 15.63 -29.57 -0.39
N ALA A 227 15.69 -28.27 -0.70
CA ALA A 227 14.58 -27.34 -0.51
C ALA A 227 13.59 -27.29 -1.69
N GLY A 228 14.10 -27.37 -2.92
CA GLY A 228 13.30 -27.18 -4.14
C GLY A 228 12.38 -28.34 -4.47
N ASN A 229 11.23 -28.01 -5.06
CA ASN A 229 10.25 -28.97 -5.59
C ASN A 229 10.09 -28.77 -7.10
N ASN A 230 10.84 -29.53 -7.88
CA ASN A 230 10.80 -29.46 -9.34
C ASN A 230 9.54 -30.10 -9.97
N ALA A 231 8.68 -30.73 -9.19
CA ALA A 231 7.36 -31.18 -9.61
C ALA A 231 6.28 -30.10 -9.51
N ASP A 232 6.63 -28.93 -8.95
CA ASP A 232 5.74 -27.81 -8.73
C ASP A 232 6.33 -26.53 -9.40
N PRO A 233 6.32 -26.45 -10.74
CA PRO A 233 6.79 -25.27 -11.46
C PRO A 233 5.76 -24.14 -11.40
N CYS A 234 6.24 -22.90 -11.50
CA CYS A 234 5.35 -21.80 -11.88
C CYS A 234 4.84 -22.05 -13.32
N PRO A 235 3.52 -22.00 -13.57
CA PRO A 235 2.98 -22.34 -14.90
C PRO A 235 3.21 -21.26 -15.97
N TRP A 236 3.54 -20.03 -15.58
CA TRP A 236 3.72 -18.88 -16.47
C TRP A 236 5.13 -18.25 -16.40
N ASP A 237 5.96 -18.69 -15.45
CA ASP A 237 7.37 -18.29 -15.34
C ASP A 237 8.27 -19.52 -15.34
N ASP A 238 9.18 -19.59 -16.30
CA ASP A 238 10.07 -20.72 -16.50
C ASP A 238 11.39 -20.65 -15.70
N HIS A 239 11.54 -19.66 -14.81
CA HIS A 239 12.76 -19.44 -14.03
C HIS A 239 12.73 -20.05 -12.63
N MET A 240 11.55 -20.49 -12.14
CA MET A 240 11.35 -20.92 -10.76
C MET A 240 10.82 -22.34 -10.65
N TRP A 241 11.27 -23.04 -9.60
CA TRP A 241 10.64 -24.24 -9.03
C TRP A 241 10.00 -23.90 -7.70
N GLY A 242 8.95 -24.60 -7.28
CA GLY A 242 8.40 -24.50 -5.95
C GLY A 242 9.39 -24.91 -4.87
N VAL A 243 9.03 -24.63 -3.61
CA VAL A 243 9.80 -24.98 -2.42
C VAL A 243 8.96 -25.88 -1.51
N ARG A 244 9.58 -26.90 -0.91
CA ARG A 244 8.94 -27.73 0.12
C ARG A 244 8.89 -26.94 1.43
N GLY A 245 7.94 -26.00 1.55
CA GLY A 245 7.84 -25.04 2.64
C GLY A 245 7.62 -25.68 4.01
N ASP A 246 7.09 -26.92 4.04
CA ASP A 246 6.86 -27.71 5.25
C ASP A 246 8.09 -28.47 5.75
N THR A 247 9.23 -28.35 5.04
CA THR A 247 10.50 -29.02 5.42
C THR A 247 11.49 -28.06 6.05
N ALA A 248 12.44 -28.60 6.81
CA ALA A 248 13.54 -27.81 7.36
C ALA A 248 14.43 -27.16 6.28
N ALA A 249 14.62 -27.84 5.15
CA ALA A 249 15.36 -27.32 4.01
C ALA A 249 14.62 -26.16 3.33
N GLY A 250 13.30 -26.29 3.13
CA GLY A 250 12.47 -25.22 2.60
C GLY A 250 12.43 -24.00 3.50
N GLN A 251 12.34 -24.20 4.82
CA GLN A 251 12.44 -23.10 5.79
C GLN A 251 13.82 -22.43 5.73
N ALA A 252 14.91 -23.22 5.65
CA ALA A 252 16.27 -22.67 5.54
C ALA A 252 16.45 -21.82 4.26
N TRP A 253 15.84 -22.24 3.14
CA TRP A 253 15.84 -21.44 1.91
C TRP A 253 15.20 -20.08 2.12
N TYR A 254 13.97 -20.03 2.66
CA TYR A 254 13.27 -18.76 2.89
C TYR A 254 13.97 -17.92 3.96
N ASP A 255 14.52 -18.50 5.01
CA ASP A 255 15.34 -17.80 6.01
C ASP A 255 16.54 -17.10 5.36
N SER A 256 17.25 -17.82 4.46
CA SER A 256 18.37 -17.28 3.68
C SER A 256 17.94 -16.12 2.78
N LEU A 257 16.82 -16.27 2.07
CA LEU A 257 16.31 -15.30 1.11
C LEU A 257 15.85 -14.00 1.81
N PHE A 258 15.07 -14.10 2.88
CA PHE A 258 14.57 -12.95 3.61
C PHE A 258 15.65 -12.25 4.45
N ALA A 259 16.69 -12.97 4.89
CA ALA A 259 17.88 -12.35 5.46
C ALA A 259 18.62 -11.47 4.43
N GLN A 260 18.70 -11.91 3.17
CA GLN A 260 19.25 -11.11 2.08
C GLN A 260 18.43 -9.84 1.84
N TYR A 261 17.12 -9.96 1.71
CA TYR A 261 16.24 -8.81 1.47
C TYR A 261 16.22 -7.81 2.62
N ALA A 262 16.26 -8.31 3.87
CA ALA A 262 16.42 -7.46 5.05
C ALA A 262 17.75 -6.69 5.02
N SER A 263 18.85 -7.33 4.59
CA SER A 263 20.17 -6.68 4.45
C SER A 263 20.18 -5.60 3.36
N TRP A 264 19.33 -5.73 2.34
CA TRP A 264 19.16 -4.74 1.28
C TRP A 264 18.25 -3.57 1.67
N GLY A 265 17.59 -3.65 2.82
CA GLY A 265 16.70 -2.59 3.27
C GLY A 265 15.28 -2.67 2.70
N VAL A 266 14.82 -3.87 2.31
CA VAL A 266 13.47 -4.05 1.76
C VAL A 266 12.42 -3.99 2.87
N ASP A 267 11.36 -3.18 2.68
CA ASP A 267 10.24 -2.97 3.62
C ASP A 267 8.93 -3.60 3.16
N PHE A 268 8.81 -3.88 1.87
CA PHE A 268 7.61 -4.43 1.26
C PHE A 268 7.99 -5.49 0.22
N ILE A 269 7.31 -6.63 0.24
CA ILE A 269 7.54 -7.70 -0.75
C ILE A 269 6.20 -8.16 -1.32
N LYS A 270 6.07 -8.06 -2.66
CA LYS A 270 5.01 -8.71 -3.44
C LYS A 270 5.56 -10.04 -3.93
N ILE A 271 4.85 -11.14 -3.65
CA ILE A 271 5.24 -12.49 -4.08
C ILE A 271 4.19 -13.03 -5.03
N ASP A 272 4.61 -13.31 -6.24
CA ASP A 272 3.76 -13.90 -7.27
C ASP A 272 3.78 -15.43 -7.27
N ASP A 273 2.78 -16.05 -7.92
CA ASP A 273 2.51 -17.49 -8.00
C ASP A 273 2.15 -18.12 -6.63
N MET A 274 1.80 -17.30 -5.63
CA MET A 274 1.36 -17.82 -4.33
C MET A 274 -0.10 -18.29 -4.33
N LEU A 275 -0.92 -17.70 -5.19
CA LEU A 275 -2.35 -17.91 -5.34
C LEU A 275 -2.61 -18.32 -6.80
N ASN A 276 -2.39 -19.59 -7.12
CA ASN A 276 -2.43 -20.02 -8.51
C ASN A 276 -3.85 -20.05 -9.08
N ASN A 277 -4.10 -19.23 -10.09
CA ASN A 277 -5.40 -19.06 -10.72
C ASN A 277 -5.87 -20.31 -11.48
N SER A 278 -5.01 -20.89 -12.32
CA SER A 278 -5.38 -21.96 -13.24
C SER A 278 -5.62 -23.29 -12.52
N THR A 279 -4.87 -23.55 -11.47
CA THR A 279 -4.92 -24.80 -10.68
C THR A 279 -5.70 -24.67 -9.39
N LYS A 280 -6.10 -23.42 -9.00
CA LYS A 280 -6.75 -23.09 -7.72
C LYS A 280 -5.93 -23.56 -6.50
N VAL A 281 -4.61 -23.48 -6.59
CA VAL A 281 -3.70 -23.86 -5.53
C VAL A 281 -3.30 -22.62 -4.73
N TYR A 282 -3.47 -22.70 -3.41
CA TYR A 282 -2.90 -21.81 -2.43
C TYR A 282 -1.69 -22.49 -1.79
N HIS A 283 -0.50 -21.93 -1.99
CA HIS A 283 0.77 -22.49 -1.53
C HIS A 283 1.00 -22.22 -0.03
N GLN A 284 0.07 -22.69 0.82
CA GLN A 284 0.02 -22.39 2.25
C GLN A 284 1.33 -22.72 2.96
N ALA A 285 1.96 -23.88 2.68
CA ALA A 285 3.20 -24.27 3.34
C ALA A 285 4.35 -23.29 3.07
N GLU A 286 4.40 -22.74 1.85
CA GLU A 286 5.39 -21.72 1.51
C GLU A 286 5.06 -20.36 2.17
N VAL A 287 3.77 -19.97 2.23
CA VAL A 287 3.32 -18.76 2.94
C VAL A 287 3.71 -18.82 4.42
N ASP A 288 3.49 -19.96 5.07
CA ASP A 288 3.85 -20.17 6.48
C ASP A 288 5.37 -20.08 6.70
N ALA A 289 6.17 -20.65 5.79
CA ALA A 289 7.63 -20.58 5.85
C ALA A 289 8.15 -19.16 5.60
N ILE A 290 7.56 -18.45 4.64
CA ILE A 290 7.87 -17.04 4.31
C ILE A 290 7.59 -16.15 5.52
N ARG A 291 6.41 -16.30 6.17
CA ARG A 291 6.08 -15.48 7.35
C ARG A 291 7.10 -15.69 8.47
N LYS A 292 7.46 -16.94 8.78
CA LYS A 292 8.50 -17.26 9.77
C LYS A 292 9.86 -16.64 9.38
N ALA A 293 10.22 -16.69 8.11
CA ALA A 293 11.48 -16.12 7.62
C ALA A 293 11.51 -14.58 7.74
N ILE A 294 10.39 -13.91 7.41
CA ILE A 294 10.24 -12.46 7.63
C ILE A 294 10.39 -12.14 9.13
N ASP A 295 9.73 -12.90 10.00
CA ASP A 295 9.79 -12.68 11.45
C ASP A 295 11.20 -12.85 12.00
N LYS A 296 11.96 -13.77 11.44
CA LYS A 296 13.37 -14.06 11.81
C LYS A 296 14.35 -13.04 11.22
N SER A 297 14.00 -12.36 10.14
CA SER A 297 14.92 -11.49 9.38
C SER A 297 15.41 -10.28 10.16
N GLY A 298 14.72 -9.88 11.24
CA GLY A 298 15.05 -8.69 12.01
C GLY A 298 14.61 -7.37 11.34
N ARG A 299 13.75 -7.42 10.30
CA ARG A 299 13.19 -6.25 9.62
C ARG A 299 11.67 -6.32 9.57
N ALA A 300 11.01 -5.19 9.68
CA ALA A 300 9.58 -5.07 9.48
C ALA A 300 9.28 -5.06 7.97
N ILE A 301 8.82 -6.20 7.43
CA ILE A 301 8.52 -6.36 6.01
C ILE A 301 7.02 -6.61 5.84
N VAL A 302 6.35 -5.76 5.07
CA VAL A 302 4.95 -5.95 4.65
C VAL A 302 4.90 -7.01 3.57
N LEU A 303 4.10 -8.05 3.77
CA LEU A 303 3.96 -9.18 2.85
C LEU A 303 2.68 -9.03 2.03
N SER A 304 2.83 -8.97 0.70
CA SER A 304 1.77 -8.97 -0.30
C SER A 304 1.82 -10.25 -1.12
N LEU A 305 0.69 -10.95 -1.24
CA LEU A 305 0.57 -12.19 -2.00
C LEU A 305 -0.20 -11.96 -3.30
N SER A 306 0.27 -12.56 -4.40
CA SER A 306 -0.23 -12.37 -5.76
C SER A 306 -0.01 -13.67 -6.58
N PRO A 307 -0.62 -13.84 -7.78
CA PRO A 307 -1.79 -13.12 -8.25
C PRO A 307 -3.06 -13.55 -7.52
N GLY A 308 -4.16 -12.83 -7.72
CA GLY A 308 -5.46 -13.23 -7.20
C GLY A 308 -6.18 -14.24 -8.11
N PRO A 309 -7.29 -14.82 -7.66
CA PRO A 309 -8.04 -15.81 -8.41
C PRO A 309 -8.87 -15.21 -9.55
N ASP A 310 -9.03 -15.97 -10.64
CA ASP A 310 -10.03 -15.69 -11.68
C ASP A 310 -11.45 -15.92 -11.17
N ASP A 311 -11.61 -16.92 -10.27
CA ASP A 311 -12.86 -17.21 -9.56
C ASP A 311 -12.70 -16.82 -8.10
N PRO A 312 -13.27 -15.68 -7.66
CA PRO A 312 -13.10 -15.18 -6.30
C PRO A 312 -13.76 -16.06 -5.24
N SER A 313 -14.51 -17.11 -5.63
CA SER A 313 -15.28 -17.93 -4.69
C SER A 313 -14.45 -18.96 -3.93
N TRP A 314 -13.25 -19.33 -4.38
CA TRP A 314 -12.45 -20.39 -3.73
C TRP A 314 -11.46 -19.89 -2.67
N LEU A 315 -10.91 -18.71 -2.83
CA LEU A 315 -9.88 -18.16 -1.94
C LEU A 315 -10.39 -17.79 -0.52
N PRO A 316 -11.68 -17.40 -0.31
CA PRO A 316 -12.19 -17.15 1.03
C PRO A 316 -12.01 -18.29 2.02
N ASN A 317 -11.90 -19.53 1.56
CA ASN A 317 -11.60 -20.70 2.42
C ASN A 317 -10.20 -20.62 3.07
N SER A 318 -9.28 -19.87 2.46
CA SER A 318 -7.92 -19.63 2.98
C SER A 318 -7.82 -18.36 3.84
N ALA A 319 -8.94 -17.64 4.06
CA ALA A 319 -8.96 -16.34 4.72
C ALA A 319 -8.31 -16.35 6.11
N SER A 320 -8.47 -17.42 6.87
CA SER A 320 -7.85 -17.54 8.22
C SER A 320 -6.33 -17.58 8.14
N ASN A 321 -5.75 -18.35 7.22
CA ASN A 321 -4.30 -18.43 7.03
C ASN A 321 -3.75 -17.11 6.47
N LEU A 322 -4.42 -16.51 5.49
CA LEU A 322 -4.08 -15.21 4.91
C LEU A 322 -4.07 -14.10 5.99
N ASN A 323 -5.12 -14.06 6.82
CA ASN A 323 -5.24 -13.10 7.93
C ASN A 323 -4.20 -13.30 9.05
N THR A 324 -3.53 -14.44 9.09
CA THR A 324 -2.45 -14.73 10.04
C THR A 324 -1.10 -14.33 9.47
N ASN A 325 -0.87 -14.58 8.19
CA ASN A 325 0.48 -14.58 7.61
C ASN A 325 0.74 -13.40 6.67
N ALA A 326 -0.26 -12.93 5.92
CA ALA A 326 -0.10 -11.87 4.92
C ALA A 326 -0.63 -10.52 5.42
N ASN A 327 0.00 -9.43 5.00
CA ASN A 327 -0.52 -8.07 5.25
C ASN A 327 -1.52 -7.64 4.18
N GLN A 328 -1.35 -8.13 2.96
CA GLN A 328 -2.34 -8.00 1.89
C GLN A 328 -2.25 -9.20 0.93
N TRP A 329 -3.32 -9.49 0.24
CA TRP A 329 -3.39 -10.53 -0.78
C TRP A 329 -4.39 -10.18 -1.86
N ARG A 330 -4.03 -10.49 -3.08
CA ARG A 330 -4.86 -10.27 -4.26
C ARG A 330 -6.13 -11.12 -4.20
N ILE A 331 -7.25 -10.49 -4.49
CA ILE A 331 -8.57 -11.13 -4.54
C ILE A 331 -9.12 -11.25 -5.96
N VAL A 332 -8.39 -10.74 -6.92
CA VAL A 332 -8.68 -10.74 -8.35
C VAL A 332 -7.43 -11.13 -9.13
N ASN A 333 -7.60 -11.62 -10.35
CA ASN A 333 -6.51 -11.66 -11.33
C ASN A 333 -6.10 -10.22 -11.71
N ASP A 334 -5.08 -10.05 -12.53
CA ASP A 334 -4.54 -8.74 -12.88
C ASP A 334 -5.63 -7.80 -13.37
N PHE A 335 -5.83 -6.70 -12.64
CA PHE A 335 -6.83 -5.68 -12.93
C PHE A 335 -6.24 -4.62 -13.86
N TRP A 336 -6.87 -4.45 -15.02
CA TRP A 336 -6.45 -3.50 -16.02
C TRP A 336 -7.60 -2.60 -16.49
N ASP A 337 -7.23 -1.53 -17.18
CA ASP A 337 -8.15 -0.58 -17.83
C ASP A 337 -8.66 -1.07 -19.20
N THR A 338 -8.36 -2.31 -19.56
CA THR A 338 -8.84 -3.01 -20.75
C THR A 338 -9.61 -4.24 -20.33
N GLY A 339 -10.74 -4.52 -20.99
CA GLY A 339 -11.56 -5.72 -20.72
C GLY A 339 -11.13 -6.95 -21.53
N ASP A 340 -9.90 -6.99 -22.05
CA ASP A 340 -9.47 -8.00 -23.00
C ASP A 340 -8.76 -9.18 -22.31
N GLY A 341 -9.22 -10.41 -22.60
CA GLY A 341 -8.57 -11.63 -22.21
C GLY A 341 -8.88 -12.12 -20.79
N PRO A 342 -7.93 -12.81 -20.11
CA PRO A 342 -8.11 -13.36 -18.77
C PRO A 342 -7.97 -12.30 -17.67
N LEU A 343 -7.76 -11.03 -18.03
CA LEU A 343 -7.57 -9.93 -17.11
C LEU A 343 -8.89 -9.58 -16.42
N CYS A 344 -8.79 -9.07 -15.20
CA CYS A 344 -9.94 -8.61 -14.43
C CYS A 344 -10.34 -7.20 -14.86
N ASP A 345 -11.56 -7.05 -15.36
CA ASP A 345 -12.20 -5.76 -15.61
C ASP A 345 -12.92 -5.24 -14.35
N LEU A 346 -13.56 -4.09 -14.48
CA LEU A 346 -14.32 -3.49 -13.37
C LEU A 346 -15.47 -4.40 -12.87
N ASN A 347 -16.09 -5.22 -13.73
CA ASN A 347 -17.15 -6.15 -13.31
C ASN A 347 -16.61 -7.33 -12.50
N CYS A 348 -15.45 -7.84 -12.90
CA CYS A 348 -14.70 -8.84 -12.15
C CYS A 348 -14.35 -8.27 -10.75
N ALA A 349 -13.77 -7.07 -10.68
CA ALA A 349 -13.43 -6.41 -9.43
C ALA A 349 -14.65 -6.22 -8.52
N PHE A 350 -15.80 -5.80 -9.06
CA PHE A 350 -17.06 -5.74 -8.32
C PHE A 350 -17.45 -7.07 -7.70
N THR A 351 -17.29 -8.17 -8.44
CA THR A 351 -17.64 -9.51 -7.96
C THR A 351 -16.75 -9.93 -6.81
N ALA A 352 -15.45 -9.76 -6.94
CA ALA A 352 -14.47 -10.09 -5.90
C ALA A 352 -14.68 -9.26 -4.64
N ILE A 353 -14.84 -7.95 -4.78
CA ILE A 353 -15.05 -7.02 -3.66
C ILE A 353 -16.33 -7.37 -2.90
N ARG A 354 -17.42 -7.71 -3.59
CA ARG A 354 -18.66 -8.18 -2.93
C ARG A 354 -18.44 -9.45 -2.13
N THR A 355 -17.71 -10.40 -2.70
CA THR A 355 -17.38 -11.67 -2.03
C THR A 355 -16.58 -11.40 -0.76
N TRP A 356 -15.51 -10.64 -0.85
CA TRP A 356 -14.60 -10.38 0.27
C TRP A 356 -15.16 -9.41 1.31
N ALA A 357 -16.08 -8.54 0.93
CA ALA A 357 -16.84 -7.72 1.91
C ALA A 357 -17.66 -8.59 2.89
N GLY A 358 -18.07 -9.78 2.46
CA GLY A 358 -18.81 -10.76 3.26
C GLY A 358 -17.95 -11.71 4.10
N VAL A 359 -16.64 -11.80 3.85
CA VAL A 359 -15.74 -12.72 4.57
C VAL A 359 -15.53 -12.27 6.00
N GLY A 360 -15.86 -13.12 6.98
CA GLY A 360 -15.68 -12.82 8.42
C GLY A 360 -14.22 -12.97 8.88
N GLY A 361 -13.93 -12.49 10.09
CA GLY A 361 -12.68 -12.78 10.81
C GLY A 361 -11.44 -12.01 10.35
N LEU A 362 -11.53 -11.14 9.32
CA LEU A 362 -10.42 -10.30 8.90
C LEU A 362 -10.23 -9.13 9.88
N THR A 363 -8.98 -8.83 10.19
CA THR A 363 -8.58 -7.81 11.17
C THR A 363 -7.73 -6.71 10.52
N PRO A 364 -7.68 -5.49 11.09
CA PRO A 364 -6.73 -4.47 10.65
C PRO A 364 -5.30 -5.01 10.60
N GLY A 365 -4.53 -4.61 9.58
CA GLY A 365 -3.19 -5.15 9.30
C GLY A 365 -3.17 -6.26 8.25
N HIS A 366 -4.36 -6.68 7.80
CA HIS A 366 -4.57 -7.81 6.89
C HIS A 366 -5.67 -7.44 5.89
N TRP A 367 -5.31 -7.15 4.63
CA TRP A 367 -6.18 -6.46 3.67
C TRP A 367 -6.40 -7.29 2.40
N PRO A 368 -7.68 -7.56 2.04
CA PRO A 368 -7.98 -8.05 0.69
C PRO A 368 -7.67 -6.96 -0.33
N ASP A 369 -6.86 -7.31 -1.34
CA ASP A 369 -6.29 -6.40 -2.32
C ASP A 369 -6.98 -6.59 -3.68
N ALA A 370 -7.72 -5.57 -4.10
CA ALA A 370 -8.41 -5.57 -5.40
C ALA A 370 -7.50 -5.16 -6.56
N ASP A 371 -6.19 -5.12 -6.33
CA ASP A 371 -5.09 -4.83 -7.24
C ASP A 371 -4.72 -3.34 -7.38
N MET A 372 -3.67 -3.12 -8.16
CA MET A 372 -3.16 -1.80 -8.49
C MET A 372 -4.22 -0.96 -9.20
N LEU A 373 -4.01 0.34 -9.18
CA LEU A 373 -4.88 1.33 -9.79
C LEU A 373 -4.29 1.75 -11.14
N PRO A 374 -4.76 1.20 -12.27
CA PRO A 374 -4.28 1.55 -13.61
C PRO A 374 -4.91 2.88 -14.05
N LEU A 375 -4.53 3.95 -13.38
CA LEU A 375 -5.03 5.31 -13.56
C LEU A 375 -3.94 6.22 -14.13
N GLY A 376 -4.32 7.34 -14.73
CA GLY A 376 -3.38 8.29 -15.31
C GLY A 376 -2.67 7.73 -16.54
N TYR A 377 -1.37 8.01 -16.68
CA TYR A 377 -0.56 7.61 -17.83
C TYR A 377 0.10 6.26 -17.57
N LEU A 378 -0.15 5.29 -18.45
CA LEU A 378 0.28 3.90 -18.35
C LEU A 378 1.27 3.54 -19.45
N GLY A 379 2.08 2.51 -19.23
CA GLY A 379 2.90 1.84 -20.22
C GLY A 379 3.91 2.72 -20.97
N PRO A 380 4.68 3.64 -20.33
CA PRO A 380 5.60 4.51 -21.08
C PRO A 380 6.67 3.75 -21.88
N ARG A 381 6.82 2.45 -21.68
CA ARG A 381 7.72 1.59 -22.45
C ARG A 381 7.07 0.49 -23.27
N LYS A 382 5.76 0.43 -23.34
CA LYS A 382 5.06 -0.43 -24.28
C LYS A 382 5.28 -1.95 -24.10
N GLU A 383 5.40 -2.46 -22.89
CA GLU A 383 5.68 -3.89 -22.71
C GLU A 383 4.42 -4.77 -22.68
N TRP A 384 3.28 -4.24 -22.20
CA TRP A 384 2.07 -5.04 -22.05
C TRP A 384 0.82 -4.35 -22.57
N SER A 385 0.06 -3.75 -21.90
CA SER A 385 -1.27 -3.16 -22.00
C SER A 385 -1.52 -2.19 -23.20
N GLY A 386 -1.19 -2.59 -24.42
CA GLY A 386 -1.46 -1.76 -25.60
C GLY A 386 -0.50 -0.58 -25.82
N GLY A 387 0.55 -0.43 -25.02
CA GLY A 387 1.56 0.60 -25.13
C GLY A 387 1.24 1.86 -24.32
N ASN A 388 1.94 2.95 -24.62
CA ASN A 388 1.77 4.25 -23.95
C ASN A 388 0.37 4.80 -24.17
N HIS A 389 -0.39 4.97 -23.10
CA HIS A 389 -1.73 5.56 -23.18
C HIS A 389 -2.13 6.21 -21.85
N GLN A 390 -3.09 7.12 -21.92
CA GLN A 390 -3.84 7.56 -20.77
C GLN A 390 -4.87 6.47 -20.46
N THR A 391 -5.11 6.17 -19.18
CA THR A 391 -6.07 5.12 -18.79
C THR A 391 -7.34 5.15 -19.66
N ASN A 392 -7.76 3.96 -20.10
CA ASN A 392 -8.98 3.81 -20.90
C ASN A 392 -10.28 3.95 -20.07
N PHE A 393 -10.18 3.90 -18.75
CA PHE A 393 -11.32 4.19 -17.89
C PHE A 393 -11.83 5.60 -18.11
N THR A 394 -13.13 5.72 -18.34
CA THR A 394 -13.81 7.02 -18.31
C THR A 394 -13.63 7.68 -16.94
N LYS A 395 -13.79 8.98 -16.84
CA LYS A 395 -13.73 9.70 -15.55
C LYS A 395 -14.72 9.13 -14.53
N ASN A 396 -15.89 8.68 -14.96
CA ASN A 396 -16.90 8.04 -14.12
C ASN A 396 -16.39 6.71 -13.55
N GLU A 397 -15.78 5.88 -14.38
CA GLU A 397 -15.19 4.60 -13.95
C GLU A 397 -14.00 4.80 -13.01
N GLN A 398 -13.13 5.78 -13.27
CA GLN A 398 -12.01 6.12 -12.39
C GLN A 398 -12.48 6.48 -10.97
N VAL A 399 -13.53 7.31 -10.87
CA VAL A 399 -14.16 7.65 -9.58
C VAL A 399 -14.79 6.42 -8.94
N THR A 400 -15.38 5.53 -9.74
CA THR A 400 -15.96 4.26 -9.27
C THR A 400 -14.89 3.32 -8.72
N VAL A 401 -13.76 3.17 -9.40
CA VAL A 401 -12.60 2.38 -8.91
C VAL A 401 -12.16 2.90 -7.55
N MET A 402 -11.83 4.18 -7.44
CA MET A 402 -11.37 4.77 -6.17
C MET A 402 -12.41 4.63 -5.04
N THR A 403 -13.69 4.82 -5.35
CA THR A 403 -14.77 4.67 -4.37
C THR A 403 -14.90 3.22 -3.91
N LEU A 404 -14.85 2.27 -4.83
CA LEU A 404 -15.03 0.86 -4.54
C LEU A 404 -13.87 0.29 -3.70
N TRP A 405 -12.60 0.63 -4.06
CA TRP A 405 -11.41 0.28 -3.27
C TRP A 405 -11.49 0.89 -1.86
N THR A 406 -11.93 2.14 -1.76
CA THR A 406 -12.14 2.81 -0.48
C THR A 406 -13.19 2.11 0.38
N MET A 407 -14.30 1.63 -0.20
CA MET A 407 -15.35 0.94 0.54
C MET A 407 -14.95 -0.46 1.01
N LEU A 408 -14.10 -1.18 0.29
CA LEU A 408 -13.55 -2.48 0.73
C LEU A 408 -12.47 -2.34 1.81
N PRO A 409 -11.85 -1.25 2.06
CA PRO A 409 -10.48 -0.84 2.40
C PRO A 409 -9.40 -1.72 1.74
N SER A 410 -9.43 -1.76 0.40
CA SER A 410 -8.33 -2.33 -0.38
C SER A 410 -7.09 -1.45 -0.29
N PRO A 411 -5.88 -2.02 -0.34
CA PRO A 411 -4.68 -1.25 -0.61
C PRO A 411 -4.84 -0.34 -1.83
N LEU A 412 -4.27 0.86 -1.76
CA LEU A 412 -4.26 1.80 -2.86
C LEU A 412 -2.84 1.85 -3.44
N ILE A 413 -2.58 1.03 -4.44
CA ILE A 413 -1.28 0.97 -5.13
C ILE A 413 -1.44 1.58 -6.52
N PHE A 414 -0.93 2.77 -6.70
CA PHE A 414 -0.96 3.47 -7.98
C PHE A 414 -0.07 2.76 -9.00
N GLY A 415 -0.58 2.45 -10.17
CA GLY A 415 0.15 1.78 -11.27
C GLY A 415 0.63 2.75 -12.34
N GLY A 416 -0.06 3.90 -12.51
CA GLY A 416 0.32 4.90 -13.50
C GLY A 416 1.62 5.63 -13.15
N ASN A 417 2.10 6.48 -14.04
CA ASN A 417 3.40 7.14 -13.94
C ASN A 417 3.35 8.40 -13.03
N PRO A 418 4.00 8.40 -11.82
CA PRO A 418 4.00 9.52 -10.90
C PRO A 418 4.58 10.82 -11.47
N MET A 419 5.62 10.77 -12.32
CA MET A 419 6.20 11.96 -12.93
C MET A 419 5.21 12.69 -13.86
N ARG A 420 4.20 12.00 -14.39
CA ARG A 420 3.17 12.59 -15.26
C ARG A 420 2.07 13.31 -14.49
N LEU A 421 1.94 13.08 -13.18
CA LEU A 421 0.90 13.72 -12.37
C LEU A 421 0.98 15.25 -12.35
N SER A 422 2.17 15.83 -12.51
CA SER A 422 2.34 17.29 -12.63
C SER A 422 1.58 17.91 -13.80
N ASN A 423 1.29 17.11 -14.85
CA ASN A 423 0.58 17.51 -16.05
C ASN A 423 -0.81 16.84 -16.17
N ASP A 424 -1.24 16.10 -15.16
CA ASP A 424 -2.53 15.42 -15.11
C ASP A 424 -3.28 15.81 -13.83
N ALA A 425 -3.85 17.01 -13.84
CA ALA A 425 -4.56 17.57 -12.70
C ALA A 425 -5.77 16.72 -12.27
N TRP A 426 -6.42 15.99 -13.20
CA TRP A 426 -7.54 15.12 -12.88
C TRP A 426 -7.08 13.91 -12.05
N THR A 427 -6.10 13.16 -12.55
CA THR A 427 -5.57 11.99 -11.84
C THR A 427 -4.95 12.41 -10.50
N LEU A 428 -4.23 13.53 -10.46
CA LEU A 428 -3.70 14.07 -9.20
C LEU A 428 -4.83 14.35 -8.20
N ALA A 429 -5.89 15.06 -8.59
CA ALA A 429 -7.01 15.36 -7.71
C ALA A 429 -7.76 14.10 -7.25
N LEU A 430 -7.86 13.09 -8.10
CA LEU A 430 -8.47 11.81 -7.80
C LEU A 430 -7.67 11.06 -6.71
N LEU A 431 -6.34 10.98 -6.86
CA LEU A 431 -5.44 10.28 -5.93
C LEU A 431 -5.17 11.06 -4.62
N THR A 432 -5.41 12.37 -4.62
CA THR A 432 -5.11 13.24 -3.47
C THR A 432 -6.34 13.83 -2.80
N ASN A 433 -7.53 13.28 -3.04
CA ASN A 433 -8.73 13.68 -2.32
C ASN A 433 -8.63 13.23 -0.85
N GLU A 434 -8.22 14.15 0.02
CA GLU A 434 -7.96 13.87 1.45
C GLU A 434 -9.18 13.32 2.18
N GLU A 435 -10.40 13.68 1.78
CA GLU A 435 -11.63 13.22 2.42
C GLU A 435 -11.97 11.75 2.04
N VAL A 436 -11.73 11.36 0.79
CA VAL A 436 -11.86 9.97 0.33
C VAL A 436 -10.76 9.10 0.95
N LEU A 437 -9.51 9.59 0.95
CA LEU A 437 -8.39 8.90 1.58
C LEU A 437 -8.60 8.72 3.09
N ALA A 438 -9.19 9.69 3.79
CA ALA A 438 -9.52 9.57 5.21
C ALA A 438 -10.53 8.44 5.50
N VAL A 439 -11.42 8.13 4.55
CA VAL A 439 -12.29 6.96 4.64
C VAL A 439 -11.50 5.68 4.40
N SER A 440 -10.66 5.63 3.35
CA SER A 440 -9.80 4.46 3.09
C SER A 440 -8.92 4.13 4.29
N GLN A 441 -8.29 5.13 4.89
CA GLN A 441 -7.32 5.03 5.98
C GLN A 441 -7.95 5.08 7.38
N ASP A 442 -9.26 4.92 7.51
CA ASP A 442 -9.92 4.92 8.82
C ASP A 442 -9.47 3.74 9.67
N GLY A 443 -8.97 4.05 10.88
CA GLY A 443 -8.33 3.09 11.79
C GLY A 443 -9.23 1.99 12.35
N LEU A 444 -10.57 2.11 12.19
CA LEU A 444 -11.50 1.01 12.52
C LEU A 444 -11.30 -0.20 11.59
N GLY A 445 -10.80 0.03 10.35
CA GLY A 445 -10.57 -1.03 9.38
C GLY A 445 -11.82 -1.80 8.96
N ALA A 446 -13.03 -1.28 9.28
CA ALA A 446 -14.27 -1.93 8.92
C ALA A 446 -14.45 -1.97 7.40
N ARG A 447 -15.01 -3.07 6.89
CA ARG A 447 -15.32 -3.23 5.47
C ARG A 447 -16.72 -2.75 5.15
N GLY A 448 -16.91 -2.25 3.94
CA GLY A 448 -18.23 -1.86 3.43
C GLY A 448 -19.15 -3.06 3.32
N LYS A 449 -20.42 -2.80 3.58
CA LYS A 449 -21.52 -3.76 3.39
C LYS A 449 -22.44 -3.24 2.29
N ARG A 450 -22.75 -4.09 1.33
CA ARG A 450 -23.73 -3.76 0.29
C ARG A 450 -25.12 -3.84 0.87
N THR A 451 -25.85 -2.73 0.90
CA THR A 451 -27.21 -2.61 1.46
C THR A 451 -28.30 -2.66 0.37
N ALA A 452 -27.95 -2.36 -0.87
CA ALA A 452 -28.81 -2.53 -2.04
C ALA A 452 -28.02 -3.16 -3.19
N SER A 453 -28.67 -3.97 -4.03
CA SER A 453 -28.08 -4.74 -5.11
C SER A 453 -28.76 -4.49 -6.45
N GLY A 454 -28.13 -4.95 -7.53
CA GLY A 454 -28.59 -4.77 -8.91
C GLY A 454 -27.57 -3.94 -9.68
N SER A 455 -28.00 -3.18 -10.67
CA SER A 455 -27.16 -2.21 -11.38
C SER A 455 -26.90 -0.93 -10.55
N ASN A 456 -27.78 -0.65 -9.56
CA ASN A 456 -27.68 0.48 -8.66
C ASN A 456 -27.37 -0.04 -7.26
N GLU A 457 -26.11 0.04 -6.84
CA GLU A 457 -25.64 -0.48 -5.57
C GLU A 457 -25.48 0.61 -4.52
N ILE A 458 -25.91 0.31 -3.29
CA ILE A 458 -25.66 1.18 -2.14
C ILE A 458 -24.79 0.39 -1.16
N TRP A 459 -23.72 1.00 -0.73
CA TRP A 459 -22.77 0.46 0.21
C TRP A 459 -22.69 1.33 1.45
N SER A 460 -22.52 0.74 2.62
CA SER A 460 -22.25 1.45 3.87
C SER A 460 -21.04 0.86 4.58
N ARG A 461 -20.21 1.70 5.18
CA ARG A 461 -18.99 1.33 5.92
C ARG A 461 -18.96 2.09 7.24
N ASP A 462 -18.77 1.36 8.35
CA ASP A 462 -18.60 1.97 9.67
C ASP A 462 -17.21 2.62 9.76
N LEU A 463 -17.14 3.80 10.36
CA LEU A 463 -15.92 4.57 10.56
C LEU A 463 -15.73 4.87 12.06
N SER A 464 -14.50 5.19 12.41
CA SER A 464 -14.12 5.64 13.75
C SER A 464 -14.99 6.82 14.21
N GLY A 465 -15.27 6.91 15.52
CA GLY A 465 -16.09 7.97 16.08
C GLY A 465 -17.58 7.86 15.76
N GLY A 466 -18.08 6.68 15.41
CA GLY A 466 -19.50 6.45 15.12
C GLY A 466 -19.98 7.04 13.80
N ARG A 467 -19.08 7.56 12.98
CA ARG A 467 -19.37 8.03 11.62
C ARG A 467 -19.62 6.86 10.68
N LYS A 468 -20.18 7.15 9.52
CA LYS A 468 -20.43 6.15 8.48
C LYS A 468 -20.09 6.71 7.10
N ALA A 469 -19.40 5.93 6.28
CA ALA A 469 -19.30 6.21 4.85
C ALA A 469 -20.44 5.51 4.12
N VAL A 470 -21.00 6.16 3.09
CA VAL A 470 -22.04 5.63 2.23
C VAL A 470 -21.67 5.90 0.78
N ALA A 471 -21.65 4.86 -0.05
CA ALA A 471 -21.42 4.99 -1.48
C ALA A 471 -22.66 4.58 -2.27
N PHE A 472 -22.99 5.40 -3.27
CA PHE A 472 -24.02 5.14 -4.27
C PHE A 472 -23.32 4.86 -5.59
N ILE A 473 -23.47 3.66 -6.13
CA ILE A 473 -22.73 3.19 -7.30
C ILE A 473 -23.71 2.81 -8.38
N ASN A 474 -23.68 3.51 -9.49
CA ASN A 474 -24.49 3.24 -10.68
C ASN A 474 -23.65 2.50 -11.72
N ARG A 475 -23.92 1.21 -11.88
CA ARG A 475 -23.27 0.34 -12.88
C ARG A 475 -23.97 0.34 -14.24
N GLY A 476 -25.09 1.05 -14.34
CA GLY A 476 -25.79 1.27 -15.60
C GLY A 476 -25.11 2.36 -16.44
N THR A 477 -25.53 2.49 -17.68
CA THR A 477 -24.97 3.50 -18.62
C THR A 477 -25.73 4.83 -18.61
N SER A 478 -26.88 4.90 -17.93
CA SER A 478 -27.69 6.12 -17.81
C SER A 478 -27.74 6.61 -16.37
N ASP A 479 -27.90 7.90 -16.19
CA ASP A 479 -28.05 8.52 -14.88
C ASP A 479 -29.21 7.89 -14.09
N ALA A 480 -29.04 7.68 -12.80
CA ALA A 480 -30.01 7.07 -11.91
C ALA A 480 -30.16 7.87 -10.62
N THR A 481 -31.41 8.10 -10.20
CA THR A 481 -31.70 8.61 -8.87
C THR A 481 -31.67 7.43 -7.87
N MET A 482 -30.83 7.54 -6.85
CA MET A 482 -30.63 6.54 -5.82
C MET A 482 -30.92 7.15 -4.45
N SER A 483 -31.53 6.39 -3.54
CA SER A 483 -31.91 6.89 -2.22
C SER A 483 -31.72 5.85 -1.13
N ALA A 484 -31.28 6.28 0.05
CA ALA A 484 -31.21 5.48 1.27
C ALA A 484 -31.72 6.28 2.46
N THR A 485 -32.55 5.66 3.31
CA THR A 485 -32.94 6.26 4.58
C THR A 485 -31.82 6.14 5.60
N PHE A 486 -31.65 7.12 6.48
CA PHE A 486 -30.64 7.06 7.53
C PHE A 486 -30.82 5.84 8.44
N SER A 487 -32.05 5.48 8.74
CA SER A 487 -32.37 4.28 9.53
C SER A 487 -31.91 2.98 8.83
N SER A 488 -32.10 2.86 7.51
CA SER A 488 -31.62 1.67 6.76
C SER A 488 -30.10 1.56 6.72
N LEU A 489 -29.41 2.68 6.90
CA LEU A 489 -27.94 2.75 7.01
C LEU A 489 -27.46 2.57 8.47
N GLY A 490 -28.38 2.36 9.44
CA GLY A 490 -28.04 2.24 10.86
C GLY A 490 -27.61 3.56 11.51
N VAL A 491 -28.08 4.70 10.98
CA VAL A 491 -27.82 6.04 11.53
C VAL A 491 -29.10 6.54 12.22
N THR A 492 -28.94 6.94 13.47
CA THR A 492 -30.04 7.53 14.25
C THR A 492 -30.02 9.05 14.22
N GLY A 493 -31.17 9.68 14.18
CA GLY A 493 -31.29 11.14 14.09
C GLY A 493 -30.96 11.68 12.71
N THR A 494 -30.74 12.98 12.64
CA THR A 494 -30.37 13.69 11.41
C THR A 494 -28.85 13.93 11.40
N PRO A 495 -28.07 13.16 10.62
CA PRO A 495 -26.64 13.32 10.57
C PRO A 495 -26.23 14.57 9.76
N ALA A 496 -25.07 15.11 10.05
CA ALA A 496 -24.36 15.97 9.10
C ALA A 496 -23.90 15.11 7.93
N VAL A 497 -24.15 15.57 6.70
CA VAL A 497 -23.83 14.85 5.45
C VAL A 497 -22.77 15.62 4.68
N ARG A 498 -21.69 14.94 4.29
CA ARG A 498 -20.59 15.51 3.51
C ARG A 498 -20.39 14.72 2.22
N ASP A 499 -20.44 15.38 1.08
CA ASP A 499 -20.06 14.84 -0.22
C ASP A 499 -18.54 14.90 -0.38
N LEU A 500 -17.90 13.74 -0.49
CA LEU A 500 -16.45 13.67 -0.45
C LEU A 500 -15.79 13.99 -1.80
N TRP A 501 -16.43 13.64 -2.93
CA TRP A 501 -15.88 13.97 -4.23
C TRP A 501 -15.98 15.46 -4.54
N HIS A 502 -17.06 16.09 -4.14
CA HIS A 502 -17.25 17.54 -4.31
C HIS A 502 -16.68 18.36 -3.15
N ARG A 503 -16.30 17.73 -2.03
CA ARG A 503 -15.85 18.37 -0.78
C ARG A 503 -16.85 19.41 -0.31
N ALA A 504 -18.12 19.05 -0.28
CA ALA A 504 -19.24 19.95 0.01
C ALA A 504 -20.19 19.37 1.05
N ASP A 505 -20.69 20.22 1.94
CA ASP A 505 -21.75 19.84 2.87
C ASP A 505 -23.09 19.75 2.13
N VAL A 506 -23.84 18.67 2.40
CA VAL A 506 -25.18 18.46 1.87
C VAL A 506 -26.19 18.83 2.93
N THR A 507 -26.99 19.84 2.67
CA THR A 507 -27.99 20.37 3.62
C THR A 507 -29.41 19.97 3.24
N GLY A 508 -30.36 20.09 4.18
CA GLY A 508 -31.77 19.81 3.95
C GLY A 508 -32.15 18.32 4.02
N MET A 509 -31.24 17.42 4.33
CA MET A 509 -31.48 15.98 4.51
C MET A 509 -31.97 15.70 5.94
N THR A 510 -33.18 15.23 6.09
CA THR A 510 -33.79 14.98 7.44
C THR A 510 -33.91 13.49 7.75
N THR A 511 -34.34 12.68 6.80
CA THR A 511 -34.61 11.24 6.99
C THR A 511 -33.91 10.33 6.01
N SER A 512 -33.48 10.87 4.87
CA SER A 512 -32.84 10.12 3.79
C SER A 512 -31.84 10.99 2.98
N LEU A 513 -30.92 10.33 2.33
CA LEU A 513 -30.06 10.90 1.30
C LEU A 513 -30.52 10.38 -0.07
N SER A 514 -30.89 11.30 -0.95
CA SER A 514 -31.30 10.99 -2.34
C SER A 514 -30.40 11.77 -3.31
N VAL A 515 -29.78 11.05 -4.24
CA VAL A 515 -28.74 11.59 -5.11
C VAL A 515 -28.95 11.12 -6.55
N SER A 516 -28.58 11.96 -7.52
CA SER A 516 -28.49 11.57 -8.94
C SER A 516 -27.06 11.12 -9.22
N VAL A 517 -26.89 9.85 -9.59
CA VAL A 517 -25.58 9.24 -9.88
C VAL A 517 -25.46 9.06 -11.39
N PRO A 518 -24.48 9.67 -12.05
CA PRO A 518 -24.23 9.45 -13.48
C PRO A 518 -24.00 7.98 -13.79
N GLY A 519 -24.26 7.59 -15.04
CA GLY A 519 -23.98 6.22 -15.49
C GLY A 519 -22.49 5.87 -15.32
N SER A 520 -22.19 4.64 -14.92
CA SER A 520 -20.83 4.10 -14.62
C SER A 520 -20.08 4.87 -13.51
N ALA A 521 -20.77 5.72 -12.73
CA ALA A 521 -20.17 6.56 -11.69
C ALA A 521 -20.51 6.07 -10.27
N ALA A 522 -19.74 6.58 -9.31
CA ALA A 522 -19.97 6.42 -7.89
C ALA A 522 -19.87 7.78 -7.16
N LEU A 523 -20.75 7.97 -6.16
CA LEU A 523 -20.67 9.09 -5.22
C LEU A 523 -20.45 8.52 -3.83
N ILE A 524 -19.61 9.17 -3.01
CA ILE A 524 -19.33 8.75 -1.63
C ILE A 524 -19.56 9.90 -0.67
N TYR A 525 -20.21 9.60 0.44
CA TYR A 525 -20.59 10.55 1.48
C TYR A 525 -20.14 10.06 2.85
N THR A 526 -19.87 10.97 3.78
CA THR A 526 -19.83 10.65 5.20
C THR A 526 -21.06 11.17 5.90
N LEU A 527 -21.58 10.35 6.82
CA LEU A 527 -22.66 10.66 7.73
C LEU A 527 -22.09 10.76 9.15
N THR A 528 -22.24 11.91 9.78
CA THR A 528 -21.82 12.15 11.16
C THR A 528 -23.06 12.31 12.02
N PRO A 529 -23.41 11.32 12.89
CA PRO A 529 -24.59 11.40 13.75
C PRO A 529 -24.51 12.59 14.71
N PRO A 530 -25.65 13.17 15.11
CA PRO A 530 -25.68 14.25 16.12
C PRO A 530 -25.10 13.75 17.45
N GLY A 531 -24.31 14.59 18.12
CA GLY A 531 -23.71 14.26 19.42
C GLY A 531 -22.39 13.47 19.35
N THR A 532 -21.91 13.07 18.18
CA THR A 532 -20.60 12.42 18.00
C THR A 532 -19.42 13.42 17.86
N GLY A 533 -19.69 14.70 18.01
CA GLY A 533 -18.69 15.77 17.97
C GLY A 533 -17.82 15.81 19.21
N GLY A 534 -16.71 15.10 19.23
CA GLY A 534 -15.70 15.25 20.26
C GLY A 534 -14.80 14.03 20.39
N ALA A 535 -13.85 13.83 19.52
CA ALA A 535 -12.48 13.34 19.70
C ALA A 535 -11.94 12.75 18.40
N GLY A 536 -11.01 13.42 17.76
CA GLY A 536 -10.06 12.80 16.86
C GLY A 536 -10.42 12.76 15.39
N GLY A 537 -10.59 13.88 14.77
CA GLY A 537 -10.43 14.08 13.35
C GLY A 537 -9.99 15.52 13.16
N ALA A 538 -8.70 15.77 13.36
CA ALA A 538 -8.12 17.06 13.04
C ALA A 538 -8.00 17.18 11.53
N GLY A 539 -9.10 17.62 10.92
CA GLY A 539 -9.17 17.96 9.50
C GLY A 539 -10.30 18.96 9.31
N GLY A 540 -10.04 20.25 9.48
CA GLY A 540 -10.97 21.30 9.18
C GLY A 540 -11.40 22.16 10.35
N SER A 541 -10.50 22.85 11.00
CA SER A 541 -10.82 24.10 11.69
C SER A 541 -11.18 25.14 10.62
N THR A 542 -12.46 25.41 10.41
CA THR A 542 -12.91 26.63 9.75
C THR A 542 -12.49 27.81 10.65
N GLY A 543 -11.43 28.50 10.23
CA GLY A 543 -11.04 29.78 10.81
C GLY A 543 -12.15 30.79 10.59
N ALA A 544 -12.93 31.07 11.60
CA ALA A 544 -13.75 32.24 11.66
C ALA A 544 -12.83 33.46 11.67
N GLY A 545 -12.88 34.22 10.59
CA GLY A 545 -12.20 35.49 10.46
C GLY A 545 -12.61 36.46 11.58
N GLY A 546 -11.64 36.85 12.40
CA GLY A 546 -11.78 37.89 13.37
C GLY A 546 -11.96 39.23 12.69
N ALA A 547 -13.11 39.82 12.88
CA ALA A 547 -13.41 41.19 12.53
C ALA A 547 -12.54 42.14 13.35
N SER A 548 -11.88 43.05 12.63
CA SER A 548 -11.16 44.20 13.08
C SER A 548 -11.98 45.05 14.03
N GLY A 549 -11.55 45.20 15.27
CA GLY A 549 -12.08 46.18 16.22
C GLY A 549 -11.44 47.55 16.04
N SER A 550 -12.27 48.52 15.81
CA SER A 550 -12.00 49.94 15.80
C SER A 550 -11.75 50.45 17.19
N ALA A 551 -10.74 51.31 17.34
CA ALA A 551 -10.40 52.07 18.52
C ALA A 551 -11.47 53.09 18.89
N GLY A 552 -11.81 53.18 20.18
CA GLY A 552 -12.57 54.26 20.76
C GLY A 552 -12.07 54.58 22.14
N ARG A 553 -11.58 55.82 22.27
CA ARG A 553 -11.09 56.48 23.49
C ARG A 553 -12.25 56.85 24.42
N GLY A 554 -11.98 56.91 25.75
CA GLY A 554 -12.57 57.93 26.60
C GLY A 554 -13.08 57.47 27.93
N GLY A 555 -12.35 57.75 29.00
CA GLY A 555 -12.80 58.63 30.07
C GLY A 555 -13.52 58.06 31.30
N GLY A 556 -12.83 58.00 32.42
CA GLY A 556 -13.31 58.72 33.61
C GLY A 556 -14.14 58.02 34.68
N GLY A 557 -13.54 57.76 35.83
CA GLY A 557 -14.08 58.26 37.08
C GLY A 557 -14.92 57.37 38.00
N GLY A 558 -14.45 57.13 39.22
CA GLY A 558 -15.25 57.13 40.42
C GLY A 558 -15.48 55.80 41.16
N SER A 559 -14.66 55.39 42.08
CA SER A 559 -14.71 55.50 43.54
C SER A 559 -15.98 54.96 44.25
N THR A 560 -15.65 54.18 45.29
CA THR A 560 -16.40 53.77 46.51
C THR A 560 -17.05 52.41 46.43
N GLY A 561 -16.77 51.46 47.30
CA GLY A 561 -16.57 51.48 48.76
C GLY A 561 -17.60 50.56 49.41
N GLY A 562 -17.21 49.67 50.27
CA GLY A 562 -18.14 48.94 51.15
C GLY A 562 -17.96 47.45 51.17
N THR A 563 -17.08 46.90 51.95
CA THR A 563 -17.19 46.28 53.30
C THR A 563 -18.29 45.15 53.38
N ALA A 564 -17.86 43.99 53.62
CA ALA A 564 -17.63 43.23 54.85
C ALA A 564 -18.65 42.12 55.15
N ALA A 565 -18.09 41.08 55.68
CA ALA A 565 -18.60 40.07 56.62
C ALA A 565 -19.43 38.92 55.98
N GLY A 566 -19.17 37.69 56.24
CA GLY A 566 -18.60 36.96 57.35
C GLY A 566 -19.50 35.77 57.65
N GLY A 567 -18.95 34.69 58.06
CA GLY A 567 -19.69 33.62 58.73
C GLY A 567 -19.62 32.25 58.02
N THR A 568 -18.73 31.48 58.40
CA THR A 568 -18.58 30.41 59.40
C THR A 568 -19.42 29.13 59.17
N SER A 569 -18.64 28.06 58.99
CA SER A 569 -18.59 26.82 59.76
C SER A 569 -19.77 25.81 59.67
N GLY A 570 -19.34 24.55 59.57
CA GLY A 570 -20.01 23.34 60.00
C GLY A 570 -19.70 22.14 59.13
N ARG A 571 -18.71 21.43 59.39
CA ARG A 571 -18.41 20.25 60.21
C ARG A 571 -19.49 19.15 60.21
N GLY A 572 -18.97 17.93 59.86
CA GLY A 572 -19.34 16.63 60.46
C GLY A 572 -20.20 15.78 59.56
N GLY A 573 -19.98 14.53 59.42
CA GLY A 573 -19.27 13.44 60.06
C GLY A 573 -19.59 12.19 59.25
N ALA A 574 -18.73 11.38 59.17
CA ALA A 574 -18.34 10.03 59.51
C ALA A 574 -19.47 8.98 59.58
N GLY A 575 -19.08 7.83 59.11
CA GLY A 575 -19.61 6.49 59.48
C GLY A 575 -20.56 5.89 58.47
N GLY A 576 -20.48 4.66 58.09
CA GLY A 576 -19.83 3.48 58.52
C GLY A 576 -20.49 2.29 57.87
N THR A 577 -19.71 1.38 57.42
CA THR A 577 -19.71 -0.09 57.59
C THR A 577 -20.94 -0.94 57.24
N THR A 578 -20.58 -1.96 56.45
CA THR A 578 -20.85 -3.41 56.62
C THR A 578 -22.20 -4.00 56.24
N GLY A 579 -22.08 -5.21 55.62
CA GLY A 579 -22.98 -6.34 55.71
C GLY A 579 -23.47 -6.87 54.38
N ALA A 580 -22.92 -7.87 53.81
CA ALA A 580 -23.03 -9.31 54.03
C ALA A 580 -24.31 -9.95 53.54
N ALA A 581 -24.16 -10.84 52.56
CA ALA A 581 -24.75 -12.20 52.41
C ALA A 581 -26.30 -12.37 52.30
N GLY A 582 -26.64 -13.26 51.38
CA GLY A 582 -27.91 -13.98 51.32
C GLY A 582 -28.17 -14.51 49.92
N ARG A 583 -27.82 -15.63 49.67
CA ARG A 583 -28.26 -17.00 49.48
C ARG A 583 -29.76 -17.19 49.14
N GLY A 584 -29.97 -18.13 48.17
CA GLY A 584 -31.14 -18.98 47.98
C GLY A 584 -31.98 -18.56 46.76
N GLY A 585 -32.45 -19.41 45.92
CA GLY A 585 -32.47 -20.86 45.83
C GLY A 585 -33.53 -21.24 44.82
N THR A 586 -33.35 -22.40 44.23
CA THR A 586 -34.33 -23.37 43.70
C THR A 586 -35.28 -22.86 42.59
N GLY A 587 -35.57 -23.59 41.55
CA GLY A 587 -35.53 -24.98 41.20
C GLY A 587 -36.40 -25.20 39.95
N GLY A 588 -36.30 -26.39 39.39
CA GLY A 588 -37.24 -27.09 38.57
C GLY A 588 -36.88 -27.16 37.09
N ALA A 589 -36.42 -28.22 36.59
CA ALA A 589 -36.89 -29.58 36.42
C ALA A 589 -37.65 -29.79 35.10
N GLY A 590 -37.23 -30.81 34.40
CA GLY A 590 -37.91 -31.55 33.36
C GLY A 590 -37.23 -31.49 32.00
N GLY A 591 -36.77 -32.49 31.35
CA GLY A 591 -36.95 -33.92 31.43
C GLY A 591 -36.85 -34.46 30.01
N GLY A 592 -36.21 -35.62 29.88
CA GLY A 592 -36.43 -36.62 28.84
C GLY A 592 -35.36 -36.68 27.76
N ALA A 593 -34.45 -37.59 27.80
CA ALA A 593 -34.43 -39.05 27.63
C ALA A 593 -34.26 -39.49 26.19
N GLY A 594 -33.26 -40.38 25.99
CA GLY A 594 -33.12 -41.29 24.86
C GLY A 594 -31.65 -41.36 24.40
N ALA A 595 -30.82 -42.19 24.90
CA ALA A 595 -30.60 -43.64 24.88
C ALA A 595 -29.96 -44.16 23.58
N GLY A 596 -28.84 -44.84 23.73
CA GLY A 596 -28.33 -45.92 22.89
C GLY A 596 -26.86 -45.74 22.57
N ALA A 597 -25.97 -46.28 23.37
CA ALA A 597 -25.35 -47.58 23.41
C ALA A 597 -24.51 -47.86 22.15
N GLY A 598 -23.26 -48.22 22.15
CA GLY A 598 -22.48 -49.07 22.99
C GLY A 598 -21.19 -49.42 22.24
N GLY A 599 -20.20 -49.87 22.96
CA GLY A 599 -19.17 -50.82 22.66
C GLY A 599 -17.79 -50.23 22.63
N ALA A 600 -17.03 -50.26 23.57
CA ALA A 600 -16.31 -51.09 24.53
C ALA A 600 -15.17 -51.89 23.89
N ALA A 601 -14.06 -51.82 24.60
CA ALA A 601 -12.92 -52.73 24.77
C ALA A 601 -11.73 -52.51 23.81
N GLY A 602 -10.49 -52.47 24.23
CA GLY A 602 -9.87 -53.05 25.40
C GLY A 602 -8.46 -52.51 25.59
N ALA A 603 -8.14 -52.52 26.82
CA ALA A 603 -6.89 -52.20 27.46
C ALA A 603 -5.84 -53.30 27.31
N THR A 604 -4.60 -52.95 27.48
CA THR A 604 -3.53 -53.53 28.31
C THR A 604 -2.24 -52.83 27.88
N GLY A 605 -1.45 -52.22 28.69
CA GLY A 605 -0.93 -52.63 29.98
C GLY A 605 0.58 -52.80 29.84
N GLY A 606 1.40 -52.10 30.59
CA GLY A 606 2.80 -52.38 30.69
C GLY A 606 3.62 -51.21 31.22
N ALA A 607 3.69 -51.17 32.54
CA ALA A 607 4.46 -50.23 33.31
C ALA A 607 5.90 -50.72 33.54
N ALA A 608 6.75 -49.80 33.96
CA ALA A 608 7.86 -49.89 34.91
C ALA A 608 9.27 -49.99 34.34
N GLY A 609 10.11 -49.15 34.96
CA GLY A 609 11.49 -49.33 35.14
C GLY A 609 12.30 -48.08 35.36
N ALA A 610 12.18 -47.49 36.56
CA ALA A 610 13.14 -46.50 37.06
C ALA A 610 14.41 -47.20 37.55
N THR A 611 15.56 -46.53 37.43
CA THR A 611 16.66 -46.44 38.41
C THR A 611 17.78 -45.61 37.80
N SER A 612 18.05 -44.42 38.30
CA SER A 612 19.03 -44.03 39.34
C SER A 612 20.45 -44.52 39.13
N GLY A 613 21.37 -43.60 38.98
CA GLY A 613 22.79 -43.86 39.10
C GLY A 613 23.58 -42.57 38.99
N ALA A 614 23.91 -42.04 40.17
CA ALA A 614 24.68 -40.84 40.40
C ALA A 614 26.19 -41.10 40.35
N SER A 615 26.92 -39.99 40.28
CA SER A 615 28.22 -39.69 40.85
C SER A 615 29.49 -39.98 40.04
N GLY A 616 30.33 -39.01 40.03
CA GLY A 616 31.74 -39.07 39.74
C GLY A 616 32.37 -37.73 39.48
N ALA A 617 32.73 -37.08 40.57
CA ALA A 617 33.42 -35.79 40.63
C ALA A 617 34.92 -35.91 40.38
N ALA A 618 35.52 -34.75 40.13
CA ALA A 618 36.86 -34.30 40.48
C ALA A 618 38.01 -34.48 39.48
N GLY A 619 38.70 -33.38 39.32
CA GLY A 619 40.05 -33.31 38.81
C GLY A 619 40.45 -31.91 38.34
N ALA A 620 40.67 -31.00 39.27
CA ALA A 620 41.36 -29.73 39.06
C ALA A 620 42.87 -29.93 38.87
N THR A 621 43.51 -29.01 38.11
CA THR A 621 44.78 -28.33 38.41
C THR A 621 45.21 -27.59 37.13
N ALA A 622 45.26 -26.26 37.09
CA ALA A 622 46.22 -25.28 37.58
C ALA A 622 47.63 -25.40 36.93
N GLY A 623 48.04 -24.31 36.35
CA GLY A 623 49.39 -24.01 35.87
C GLY A 623 49.33 -22.89 34.85
N THR A 624 49.28 -21.65 35.15
CA THR A 624 50.16 -20.55 35.54
C THR A 624 51.42 -20.36 34.65
N THR A 625 51.54 -19.07 34.23
CA THR A 625 52.77 -18.26 33.96
C THR A 625 53.43 -18.47 32.62
N GLY A 626 53.75 -17.42 31.95
CA GLY A 626 54.53 -16.27 32.06
C GLY A 626 54.64 -15.57 30.69
N SER A 627 54.46 -14.32 30.61
CA SER A 627 55.36 -13.20 30.79
C SER A 627 56.27 -12.87 29.59
N ALA A 628 55.97 -11.72 29.06
CA ALA A 628 56.87 -10.65 28.61
C ALA A 628 57.96 -10.90 27.60
N GLY A 629 58.02 -9.99 26.63
CA GLY A 629 59.17 -9.79 25.75
C GLY A 629 58.95 -8.63 24.78
N SER A 630 59.19 -7.47 25.26
CA SER A 630 59.41 -6.21 24.52
C SER A 630 60.73 -6.21 23.74
N SER A 631 60.77 -5.51 22.58
CA SER A 631 61.85 -4.65 22.11
C SER A 631 61.50 -4.24 20.67
N ALA A 632 61.27 -2.96 20.29
CA ALA A 632 62.20 -1.84 20.20
C ALA A 632 63.26 -1.99 19.06
N GLY A 633 63.19 -1.11 18.11
CA GLY A 633 64.17 -0.87 17.07
C GLY A 633 63.55 0.01 16.00
N THR A 634 63.47 1.32 16.06
CA THR A 634 64.37 2.44 15.76
C THR A 634 65.00 2.40 14.35
N GLY A 635 64.79 3.48 13.62
CA GLY A 635 65.50 3.93 12.45
C GLY A 635 64.57 4.74 11.55
N ALA A 636 64.41 6.02 11.63
CA ALA A 636 65.21 7.24 11.49
C ALA A 636 65.71 7.47 10.05
N GLY A 637 65.32 8.60 9.52
CA GLY A 637 65.90 9.27 8.37
C GLY A 637 64.85 10.07 7.61
N THR A 638 64.53 11.30 7.99
CA THR A 638 65.05 12.61 7.61
C THR A 638 64.95 12.86 6.12
N GLY A 639 64.30 13.88 5.71
CA GLY A 639 64.41 15.29 5.72
C GLY A 639 63.71 15.78 4.47
N GLY A 640 63.10 16.86 4.42
CA GLY A 640 63.40 18.24 4.47
C GLY A 640 62.48 18.89 3.47
N VAL A 641 61.64 19.76 3.81
CA VAL A 641 61.72 21.18 4.10
C VAL A 641 61.48 22.07 2.85
N VAL A 642 60.41 22.88 2.92
CA VAL A 642 60.25 24.34 2.67
C VAL A 642 59.93 24.83 1.25
N GLY A 643 58.94 25.71 1.23
CA GLY A 643 58.78 26.86 0.37
C GLY A 643 57.33 27.19 0.02
N THR A 644 56.58 27.87 0.81
CA THR A 644 56.25 29.29 0.99
C THR A 644 55.90 30.07 -0.28
N GLY A 645 54.78 30.72 -0.18
CA GLY A 645 54.42 31.96 -0.84
C GLY A 645 53.44 31.79 -2.00
N GLY A 646 52.36 32.45 -2.11
CA GLY A 646 51.85 33.65 -1.50
C GLY A 646 50.99 34.35 -2.53
N THR A 647 49.86 34.87 -2.09
CA THR A 647 49.12 36.02 -2.63
C THR A 647 48.38 35.91 -3.96
N GLY A 648 47.02 36.07 -3.84
CA GLY A 648 46.11 36.59 -4.88
C GLY A 648 46.33 38.09 -5.09
N PRO A 649 45.40 38.91 -5.56
CA PRO A 649 44.15 38.72 -6.30
C PRO A 649 44.09 39.59 -7.59
N THR A 650 42.98 39.62 -8.34
CA THR A 650 42.29 40.77 -8.92
C THR A 650 41.60 40.45 -10.25
N SER A 651 40.30 40.61 -10.26
CA SER A 651 39.39 41.49 -11.03
C SER A 651 39.75 41.82 -12.49
N GLY A 652 38.72 41.74 -13.34
CA GLY A 652 38.65 42.46 -14.64
C GLY A 652 37.61 41.87 -15.60
N THR A 653 36.42 42.28 -15.52
CA THR A 653 35.51 43.04 -16.37
C THR A 653 35.69 42.97 -17.89
N ALA A 654 34.57 42.67 -18.59
CA ALA A 654 33.93 43.28 -19.75
C ALA A 654 34.60 43.27 -21.15
N GLY A 655 33.67 43.08 -22.11
CA GLY A 655 33.88 43.53 -23.50
C GLY A 655 33.31 42.51 -24.51
N SER A 656 32.14 42.57 -24.91
CA SER A 656 31.30 43.08 -25.99
C SER A 656 31.96 43.13 -27.40
N SER A 657 31.10 42.84 -28.37
CA SER A 657 31.05 43.16 -29.78
C SER A 657 31.65 42.13 -30.75
N ALA A 658 30.89 41.59 -31.62
CA ALA A 658 30.07 42.05 -32.73
C ALA A 658 30.72 41.76 -34.11
N ALA A 659 29.86 41.34 -35.02
CA ALA A 659 29.90 41.49 -36.48
C ALA A 659 30.85 40.55 -37.24
N GLY A 660 30.45 39.92 -38.23
CA GLY A 660 29.85 40.21 -39.48
C GLY A 660 30.14 39.14 -40.47
N GLY A 661 29.24 38.90 -41.29
CA GLY A 661 29.15 39.00 -42.74
C GLY A 661 29.40 37.65 -43.38
N GLY A 662 28.64 37.13 -44.23
CA GLY A 662 27.96 37.65 -45.39
C GLY A 662 28.11 36.65 -46.54
N GLY A 663 27.12 36.56 -47.36
CA GLY A 663 27.22 36.21 -48.76
C GLY A 663 26.49 34.94 -49.15
N THR A 664 25.26 35.04 -49.64
CA THR A 664 24.80 35.16 -51.05
C THR A 664 25.12 33.92 -51.88
N ALA A 665 24.26 33.36 -52.70
CA ALA A 665 23.12 33.79 -53.45
C ALA A 665 22.53 32.59 -54.22
N ALA A 666 21.27 32.69 -54.45
CA ALA A 666 20.55 32.60 -55.73
C ALA A 666 20.36 31.18 -56.29
N GLY A 667 19.29 30.78 -56.75
CA GLY A 667 18.15 31.34 -57.39
C GLY A 667 17.51 30.25 -58.21
N GLY A 668 16.27 30.28 -58.42
CA GLY A 668 15.46 30.49 -59.58
C GLY A 668 14.32 29.44 -59.62
N THR A 669 13.10 29.88 -59.39
CA THR A 669 11.99 30.08 -60.35
C THR A 669 11.71 28.93 -61.31
N THR A 670 10.52 28.41 -61.45
CA THR A 670 9.25 28.94 -61.99
C THR A 670 8.18 27.88 -61.86
N ALA A 671 7.02 28.17 -61.34
CA ALA A 671 5.77 28.56 -61.94
C ALA A 671 5.03 27.49 -62.77
N GLY A 672 3.78 27.28 -62.36
CA GLY A 672 2.69 27.10 -63.29
C GLY A 672 1.79 25.93 -63.10
N GLY A 673 0.58 26.17 -62.56
CA GLY A 673 -0.61 26.04 -63.33
C GLY A 673 -1.47 24.82 -63.05
N GLY A 674 -2.53 24.99 -62.35
CA GLY A 674 -3.92 24.82 -62.65
C GLY A 674 -4.46 23.45 -63.09
N GLY A 675 -5.55 23.03 -62.45
CA GLY A 675 -6.50 22.13 -63.05
C GLY A 675 -7.22 21.18 -62.10
N SER A 676 -8.44 21.55 -61.80
CA SER A 676 -9.55 20.83 -61.19
C SER A 676 -9.87 19.49 -61.92
N SER A 677 -10.23 18.41 -61.17
CA SER A 677 -11.50 17.69 -61.28
C SER A 677 -11.44 16.30 -60.69
N THR A 678 -12.35 16.07 -59.75
CA THR A 678 -13.30 14.95 -59.54
C THR A 678 -12.91 13.48 -59.77
N GLU A 679 -13.29 12.71 -58.75
CA GLU A 679 -13.84 11.33 -58.71
C GLU A 679 -12.92 10.10 -58.76
N GLY A 680 -13.21 9.23 -57.79
CA GLY A 680 -13.29 7.78 -57.96
C GLY A 680 -12.29 6.89 -57.29
N GLY A 681 -12.67 6.37 -56.17
CA GLY A 681 -12.55 5.03 -55.68
C GLY A 681 -11.32 4.16 -55.99
N GLY A 682 -10.85 3.48 -54.94
CA GLY A 682 -10.08 2.26 -55.10
C GLY A 682 -9.02 2.03 -54.09
N CYS A 683 -9.33 1.24 -53.05
CA CYS A 683 -8.39 0.64 -52.11
C CYS A 683 -7.41 -0.28 -52.85
N SER A 684 -6.14 -0.16 -52.59
CA SER A 684 -5.17 -1.26 -52.78
C SER A 684 -4.17 -1.27 -51.65
N CYS A 685 -4.24 -2.33 -50.86
CA CYS A 685 -3.27 -2.65 -49.84
C CYS A 685 -2.15 -3.48 -50.51
N ASP A 686 -0.93 -3.01 -50.42
CA ASP A 686 0.24 -3.88 -50.66
C ASP A 686 0.86 -4.23 -49.30
N VAL A 687 0.75 -5.53 -48.97
CA VAL A 687 1.35 -6.18 -47.82
C VAL A 687 2.52 -7.01 -48.35
N THR A 688 3.73 -6.61 -47.96
CA THR A 688 4.89 -7.49 -48.10
C THR A 688 5.04 -8.31 -46.81
N ALA A 689 4.79 -9.60 -46.92
CA ALA A 689 4.79 -10.58 -45.87
C ALA A 689 6.20 -11.06 -45.53
N ALA A 690 6.54 -11.08 -44.24
CA ALA A 690 7.55 -11.98 -43.68
C ALA A 690 6.83 -13.17 -43.04
N ARG A 691 7.23 -14.39 -43.41
CA ARG A 691 6.63 -15.67 -42.99
C ARG A 691 7.06 -16.01 -41.55
N PRO A 692 6.16 -16.42 -40.63
CA PRO A 692 6.53 -17.12 -39.41
C PRO A 692 6.55 -18.65 -39.63
N THR A 693 7.49 -19.28 -38.95
CA THR A 693 7.77 -20.70 -38.90
C THR A 693 6.62 -21.49 -38.26
N ARG A 694 6.34 -22.65 -38.86
CA ARG A 694 5.26 -23.60 -38.55
C ARG A 694 5.52 -24.35 -37.22
N LEU A 695 5.26 -23.79 -36.04
CA LEU A 695 5.14 -24.64 -34.83
C LEU A 695 4.13 -24.10 -33.79
N SER A 696 3.50 -22.97 -34.00
CA SER A 696 2.57 -22.40 -33.02
C SER A 696 1.08 -22.53 -33.34
N MET A 697 0.70 -23.21 -34.42
CA MET A 697 -0.70 -23.29 -34.87
C MET A 697 -1.43 -24.60 -34.46
N ILE A 698 -0.76 -25.56 -33.81
CA ILE A 698 -1.39 -26.84 -33.44
C ILE A 698 -2.04 -26.80 -32.05
N VAL A 699 -1.63 -25.90 -31.18
CA VAL A 699 -2.17 -25.81 -29.80
C VAL A 699 -3.48 -25.00 -29.73
N ILE A 700 -3.69 -24.07 -30.64
CA ILE A 700 -4.92 -23.22 -30.66
C ILE A 700 -6.11 -23.96 -31.33
N ALA A 701 -5.87 -24.90 -32.22
CA ALA A 701 -6.95 -25.66 -32.89
C ALA A 701 -7.58 -26.74 -31.99
N LEU A 702 -6.91 -27.22 -30.96
CA LEU A 702 -7.43 -28.22 -30.02
C LEU A 702 -8.29 -27.64 -28.89
N ALA A 703 -8.12 -26.35 -28.55
CA ALA A 703 -8.96 -25.68 -27.58
C ALA A 703 -10.34 -25.26 -28.12
N PHE A 704 -10.46 -25.00 -29.43
CA PHE A 704 -11.74 -24.65 -30.07
C PHE A 704 -12.63 -25.84 -30.33
N ALA A 705 -12.07 -27.04 -30.54
CA ALA A 705 -12.86 -28.28 -30.78
C ALA A 705 -13.50 -28.82 -29.51
N ALA A 706 -12.96 -28.55 -28.34
CA ALA A 706 -13.53 -28.98 -27.05
C ALA A 706 -14.72 -28.10 -26.56
N CYS A 707 -14.81 -26.87 -27.04
CA CYS A 707 -15.89 -25.93 -26.64
C CYS A 707 -17.18 -26.13 -27.46
N VAL A 708 -17.05 -26.63 -28.71
CA VAL A 708 -18.21 -26.84 -29.60
C VAL A 708 -18.92 -28.17 -29.31
N LEU A 709 -18.23 -29.17 -28.76
CA LEU A 709 -18.82 -30.48 -28.43
C LEU A 709 -19.54 -30.52 -27.06
N ARG A 710 -19.41 -29.51 -26.21
CA ARG A 710 -20.14 -29.41 -24.94
C ARG A 710 -21.47 -28.67 -25.01
N ARG A 711 -21.79 -27.98 -26.10
CA ARG A 711 -23.08 -27.27 -26.29
C ARG A 711 -24.17 -28.09 -26.96
N GLY A 712 -23.90 -29.33 -27.36
CA GLY A 712 -24.85 -30.21 -28.09
C GLY A 712 -25.64 -31.21 -27.26
N ARG A 713 -25.49 -31.24 -25.90
CA ARG A 713 -26.18 -32.27 -25.08
C ARG A 713 -27.00 -31.70 -23.91
N ARG A 714 -27.70 -30.61 -24.10
CA ARG A 714 -28.82 -30.22 -23.20
C ARG A 714 -29.94 -29.62 -24.01
N ARG A 715 -30.66 -30.47 -24.73
CA ARG A 715 -32.09 -30.35 -25.09
C ARG A 715 -32.58 -31.75 -25.47
N CYS A 716 -33.11 -32.42 -24.54
CA CYS A 716 -34.31 -33.26 -24.56
C CYS A 716 -34.73 -33.51 -23.13
#